data_3696101ca96b93c2bd173c2d77f4640c
#
_entry.id   3696101ca96b93c2bd173c2d77f4640c
#
_cell.length_a   1.000
_cell.length_b   1.000
_cell.length_c   1.000
_cell.angle_alpha   90.00
_cell.angle_beta   90.00
_cell.angle_gamma   90.00
#
_symmetry.space_group_name_H-M   'P 1'
#
loop_
_entity.id
_entity.type
_entity.pdbx_description
1 polymer ?
#
loop_
_entity_poly.entity_id
_entity_poly.type
_entity_poly.pdbx_seq_one_letter_code
_entity_poly.pdbx_strand_id
1 'polypeptide(L)'
;MKKNIDSQDDDFQRDRIDLRDTIKKYSYYWKFFLIGIALALALAFAYLKFATYEYEVSSTILINDEENDGGSTSEISVFQDLGLFAGPKTSIDTEIGILKSKSIIERVVKDLGLNITYFVKNGLVTKEIYKDQMPFKIHFLLNDQGLNNLNSSFTIKSISNNKYELFDSNGNKISTGGFGEKMSWDFGDIIVTPNQIEKKEQSEILIKISPLEEVAISFKKRIEITAENPKSNLLILKLQDPIKQKAIEVLDSLVWYYNQDAINYKNLIAKNTNEFLNSRIDDVSAELTGLDQGVETYKSENQLSNIDYESNITLASNASLTKQIAELNSQIKLIDYLIDYMSTNKDDLIPDNLGMLDDNMNQNAIKYNNLLLDRNRILKGANSENPIVLNLNDQIKSLRESIDRSLINQRSSLRITLNEARRQEEKLNSQIYSTPKKEREIKVITRQQEIIETLYLYLLQKREENSISAAVSAPYAIIIDKAYGSSVPVAPRKIIVLISSLLLGFLIPAFILMLKALFNNKINTYEDVKNTVKAALIGDIPKANIKKGIISFGTKKNDHIVESFRLLRTNIIHQLSGESRHTIFITSTISEEGKTFISTNLATSFALLNKKVLLIEANIRNPKISHYLKLKSEHGLFHFLTDENLKANDVITHYKDQNFDIIDAGVTIGKPSEVLNSDRFEELLNYGKTNYDYVIVETPAVNADSDTLMLAHYADLFLYTIRANYLTERLLSVPKMLHEKNRLPNMNILMNAIDYNKLGYDNTNVKKSLWKRIFR
;
A
#
# COMPACT_ATOMS: atom_id res chain seq x y z
N MET A 1 -57.43 -5.00 28.03
CA MET A 1 -56.40 -4.61 27.05
C MET A 1 -55.18 -4.09 27.78
N LYS A 2 -54.28 -5.00 28.18
CA LYS A 2 -52.89 -4.71 28.65
C LYS A 2 -52.27 -6.06 29.01
N LYS A 3 -51.83 -6.84 28.06
CA LYS A 3 -50.93 -8.00 28.20
C LYS A 3 -50.57 -8.39 26.77
N ASN A 4 -49.39 -8.04 26.36
CA ASN A 4 -48.59 -8.60 25.24
C ASN A 4 -47.61 -7.54 24.71
N ILE A 5 -46.65 -7.13 25.53
CA ILE A 5 -45.42 -6.39 25.07
C ILE A 5 -44.24 -6.78 25.97
N ASP A 6 -44.02 -8.07 26.22
CA ASP A 6 -42.80 -8.49 26.98
C ASP A 6 -42.15 -9.74 26.40
N SER A 7 -42.37 -10.06 25.11
CA SER A 7 -41.78 -11.26 24.52
C SER A 7 -40.90 -11.00 23.29
N GLN A 8 -40.53 -9.75 23.01
CA GLN A 8 -39.64 -9.43 21.88
C GLN A 8 -38.25 -8.89 22.23
N ASP A 9 -37.94 -8.63 23.51
CA ASP A 9 -36.63 -8.12 23.92
C ASP A 9 -35.60 -9.18 24.29
N ASP A 10 -35.97 -10.47 24.36
CA ASP A 10 -35.03 -11.54 24.73
C ASP A 10 -34.23 -12.11 23.56
N ASP A 11 -34.54 -11.76 22.32
CA ASP A 11 -33.85 -12.29 21.15
C ASP A 11 -32.62 -11.44 20.69
N PHE A 12 -32.44 -10.24 21.26
CA PHE A 12 -31.30 -9.36 20.94
C PHE A 12 -30.12 -9.47 21.93
N GLN A 13 -30.13 -10.37 22.90
CA GLN A 13 -28.99 -10.61 23.81
C GLN A 13 -28.04 -11.70 23.32
N ARG A 14 -28.13 -12.17 22.08
CA ARG A 14 -27.44 -13.39 21.62
C ARG A 14 -25.98 -13.21 21.19
N ASP A 15 -25.38 -12.04 21.19
CA ASP A 15 -23.97 -11.89 20.73
C ASP A 15 -23.18 -10.79 21.45
N ARG A 16 -23.29 -10.69 22.77
CA ARG A 16 -22.21 -10.01 23.51
C ARG A 16 -21.05 -10.99 23.68
N ILE A 17 -20.09 -10.95 22.71
CA ILE A 17 -18.78 -11.58 22.91
C ILE A 17 -18.21 -11.01 24.21
N ASP A 18 -18.23 -11.80 25.27
CA ASP A 18 -17.60 -11.41 26.52
C ASP A 18 -16.09 -11.40 26.31
N LEU A 19 -15.58 -10.21 25.99
CA LEU A 19 -14.14 -9.96 25.76
C LEU A 19 -13.28 -10.53 26.90
N ARG A 20 -13.80 -10.53 28.12
CA ARG A 20 -13.09 -11.00 29.29
C ARG A 20 -12.87 -12.51 29.27
N ASP A 21 -13.87 -13.27 28.85
CA ASP A 21 -13.79 -14.73 28.75
C ASP A 21 -12.99 -15.16 27.53
N THR A 22 -13.09 -14.40 26.45
CA THR A 22 -12.27 -14.58 25.25
C THR A 22 -10.78 -14.39 25.59
N ILE A 23 -10.43 -13.30 26.29
CA ILE A 23 -9.04 -13.05 26.72
C ILE A 23 -8.53 -14.15 27.65
N LYS A 24 -9.34 -14.63 28.60
CA LYS A 24 -8.94 -15.73 29.49
C LYS A 24 -8.69 -17.03 28.71
N LYS A 25 -9.51 -17.33 27.72
CA LYS A 25 -9.38 -18.51 26.86
C LYS A 25 -8.07 -18.49 26.07
N TYR A 26 -7.70 -17.31 25.51
CA TYR A 26 -6.45 -17.14 24.77
C TYR A 26 -5.22 -17.05 25.69
N SER A 27 -5.36 -16.54 26.90
CA SER A 27 -4.24 -16.44 27.85
C SER A 27 -3.66 -17.81 28.25
N TYR A 28 -4.44 -18.88 28.15
CA TYR A 28 -3.95 -20.25 28.33
C TYR A 28 -2.87 -20.62 27.29
N TYR A 29 -2.96 -20.07 26.10
CA TYR A 29 -2.06 -20.35 24.97
C TYR A 29 -0.91 -19.34 24.83
N TRP A 30 -0.62 -18.54 25.88
CA TRP A 30 0.39 -17.47 25.84
C TRP A 30 1.76 -17.92 25.30
N LYS A 31 2.15 -19.20 25.52
CA LYS A 31 3.40 -19.76 24.98
C LYS A 31 3.47 -19.75 23.46
N PHE A 32 2.36 -19.99 22.79
CA PHE A 32 2.29 -19.95 21.31
C PHE A 32 2.47 -18.53 20.78
N PHE A 33 1.93 -17.53 21.51
CA PHE A 33 2.14 -16.13 21.18
C PHE A 33 3.60 -15.71 21.36
N LEU A 34 4.23 -16.15 22.45
CA LEU A 34 5.65 -15.90 22.71
C LEU A 34 6.54 -16.52 21.61
N ILE A 35 6.30 -17.76 21.23
CA ILE A 35 7.03 -18.43 20.14
C ILE A 35 6.78 -17.73 18.81
N GLY A 36 5.53 -17.37 18.51
CA GLY A 36 5.17 -16.64 17.29
C GLY A 36 5.88 -15.30 17.17
N ILE A 37 5.89 -14.50 18.25
CA ILE A 37 6.58 -13.21 18.32
C ILE A 37 8.11 -13.42 18.20
N ALA A 38 8.68 -14.38 18.90
CA ALA A 38 10.12 -14.65 18.83
C ALA A 38 10.55 -15.06 17.41
N LEU A 39 9.78 -15.92 16.75
CA LEU A 39 10.04 -16.35 15.38
C LEU A 39 9.91 -15.17 14.38
N ALA A 40 8.84 -14.37 14.51
CA ALA A 40 8.62 -13.21 13.65
C ALA A 40 9.72 -12.16 13.81
N LEU A 41 10.17 -11.89 15.06
CA LEU A 41 11.29 -10.99 15.33
C LEU A 41 12.61 -11.54 14.78
N ALA A 42 12.85 -12.83 14.89
CA ALA A 42 14.04 -13.48 14.31
C ALA A 42 14.06 -13.34 12.78
N LEU A 43 12.91 -13.55 12.13
CA LEU A 43 12.75 -13.36 10.68
C LEU A 43 12.92 -11.89 10.28
N ALA A 44 12.35 -10.94 11.06
CA ALA A 44 12.52 -9.51 10.82
C ALA A 44 13.99 -9.08 10.98
N PHE A 45 14.68 -9.61 11.97
CA PHE A 45 16.11 -9.34 12.18
C PHE A 45 16.95 -9.90 11.03
N ALA A 46 16.66 -11.13 10.59
CA ALA A 46 17.28 -11.72 9.41
C ALA A 46 17.01 -10.86 8.17
N TYR A 47 15.76 -10.45 7.93
CA TYR A 47 15.40 -9.55 6.84
C TYR A 47 16.20 -8.24 6.89
N LEU A 48 16.24 -7.55 8.05
CA LEU A 48 16.97 -6.29 8.21
C LEU A 48 18.49 -6.46 8.03
N LYS A 49 19.03 -7.64 8.31
CA LYS A 49 20.46 -7.93 8.12
C LYS A 49 20.82 -8.10 6.64
N PHE A 50 19.89 -8.63 5.83
CA PHE A 50 20.12 -8.92 4.42
C PHE A 50 19.51 -7.88 3.47
N ALA A 51 18.62 -7.00 3.96
CA ALA A 51 18.00 -5.96 3.17
C ALA A 51 19.03 -4.90 2.73
N THR A 52 18.90 -4.44 1.51
CA THR A 52 19.65 -3.30 0.98
C THR A 52 19.08 -2.02 1.56
N TYR A 53 19.91 -1.23 2.23
CA TYR A 53 19.50 0.07 2.77
C TYR A 53 19.49 1.11 1.66
N GLU A 54 18.42 1.91 1.58
CA GLU A 54 18.29 3.03 0.66
C GLU A 54 18.39 4.34 1.43
N TYR A 55 19.08 5.30 0.80
CA TYR A 55 19.30 6.64 1.33
C TYR A 55 18.55 7.63 0.45
N GLU A 56 17.88 8.59 1.08
CA GLU A 56 17.27 9.70 0.37
C GLU A 56 18.30 10.80 0.16
N VAL A 57 18.42 11.22 -1.08
CA VAL A 57 19.19 12.40 -1.50
C VAL A 57 18.20 13.46 -1.95
N SER A 58 18.39 14.68 -1.48
CA SER A 58 17.56 15.83 -1.85
C SER A 58 18.41 16.99 -2.35
N SER A 59 17.86 17.75 -3.30
CA SER A 59 18.41 19.00 -3.80
C SER A 59 17.30 20.02 -3.88
N THR A 60 17.56 21.27 -3.57
CA THR A 60 16.59 22.35 -3.65
C THR A 60 17.03 23.35 -4.71
N ILE A 61 16.14 23.61 -5.65
CA ILE A 61 16.38 24.58 -6.72
C ILE A 61 15.29 25.64 -6.72
N LEU A 62 15.65 26.83 -7.08
CA LEU A 62 14.74 27.95 -7.33
C LEU A 62 14.62 28.15 -8.84
N ILE A 63 13.42 28.05 -9.38
CA ILE A 63 13.16 28.41 -10.77
C ILE A 63 13.02 29.95 -10.83
N ASN A 64 13.89 30.55 -11.61
CA ASN A 64 13.89 32.01 -11.80
C ASN A 64 12.78 32.40 -12.78
N ASP A 65 11.72 33.02 -12.30
CA ASP A 65 10.73 33.69 -13.14
C ASP A 65 11.32 35.05 -13.55
N GLU A 66 11.74 35.18 -14.79
CA GLU A 66 12.31 36.44 -15.34
C GLU A 66 11.34 37.64 -15.24
N GLU A 67 10.08 37.44 -14.85
CA GLU A 67 9.10 38.52 -14.70
C GLU A 67 9.31 39.44 -13.47
N ASN A 68 10.19 39.08 -12.51
CA ASN A 68 10.41 39.87 -11.30
C ASN A 68 11.72 40.65 -11.25
N ASP A 69 12.56 40.55 -12.25
CA ASP A 69 13.80 41.35 -12.26
C ASP A 69 13.53 42.74 -12.84
N GLY A 70 13.20 43.63 -11.90
CA GLY A 70 12.77 45.01 -12.15
C GLY A 70 13.78 45.89 -12.87
N GLY A 71 13.89 45.72 -14.18
CA GLY A 71 14.64 46.61 -15.08
C GLY A 71 13.78 47.43 -16.03
N SER A 72 12.46 47.38 -15.99
CA SER A 72 11.60 48.22 -16.84
C SER A 72 11.01 49.38 -16.03
N THR A 73 11.49 50.53 -16.37
CA THR A 73 11.08 51.87 -16.01
C THR A 73 9.59 52.01 -15.72
N SER A 74 9.34 52.90 -14.75
CA SER A 74 8.10 53.33 -14.11
C SER A 74 6.87 53.68 -14.97
N GLU A 75 6.92 53.46 -16.29
CA GLU A 75 5.78 53.71 -17.19
C GLU A 75 4.91 52.46 -17.45
N ILE A 76 5.44 51.27 -17.17
CA ILE A 76 4.69 50.00 -17.35
C ILE A 76 3.86 49.65 -16.11
N SER A 77 4.22 50.14 -14.93
CA SER A 77 3.49 49.88 -13.69
C SER A 77 2.04 50.46 -13.68
N VAL A 78 1.79 51.49 -14.47
CA VAL A 78 0.44 52.06 -14.63
C VAL A 78 -0.51 51.15 -15.40
N PHE A 79 0.01 50.29 -16.24
CA PHE A 79 -0.79 49.33 -17.03
C PHE A 79 -1.00 47.99 -16.32
N GLN A 80 -0.15 47.62 -15.38
CA GLN A 80 -0.36 46.44 -14.51
C GLN A 80 -1.57 46.57 -13.60
N ASP A 81 -1.88 47.78 -13.14
CA ASP A 81 -3.04 48.05 -12.26
C ASP A 81 -4.40 47.97 -13.01
N LEU A 82 -4.38 47.95 -14.36
CA LEU A 82 -5.58 47.83 -15.16
C LEU A 82 -5.98 46.39 -15.48
N GLY A 83 -5.30 45.40 -14.92
CA GLY A 83 -5.65 43.97 -15.07
C GLY A 83 -5.47 43.40 -16.46
N LEU A 84 -4.78 44.11 -17.37
CA LEU A 84 -4.56 43.69 -18.75
C LEU A 84 -3.28 42.84 -18.95
N PHE A 85 -2.48 42.66 -17.89
CA PHE A 85 -1.16 42.01 -17.92
C PHE A 85 -0.99 40.85 -16.93
N ALA A 86 -2.02 40.07 -16.71
CA ALA A 86 -1.82 38.78 -16.04
C ALA A 86 -1.43 37.73 -17.09
N GLY A 87 -0.16 37.70 -17.45
CA GLY A 87 0.38 36.63 -18.28
C GLY A 87 0.21 35.25 -17.60
N PRO A 88 0.00 34.14 -18.33
CA PRO A 88 0.03 32.84 -17.74
C PRO A 88 1.44 32.61 -17.19
N LYS A 89 1.54 32.57 -15.85
CA LYS A 89 2.73 32.06 -15.17
C LYS A 89 3.07 30.72 -15.80
N THR A 90 4.29 30.54 -16.24
CA THR A 90 4.80 29.21 -16.58
C THR A 90 4.45 28.34 -15.38
N SER A 91 3.53 27.40 -15.56
CA SER A 91 3.04 26.61 -14.46
C SER A 91 4.23 25.83 -13.94
N ILE A 92 4.48 25.88 -12.62
CA ILE A 92 5.52 25.09 -11.94
C ILE A 92 5.42 23.61 -12.35
N ASP A 93 4.19 23.15 -12.62
CA ASP A 93 3.93 21.81 -13.13
C ASP A 93 4.58 21.54 -14.50
N THR A 94 4.65 22.57 -15.35
CA THR A 94 5.34 22.48 -16.65
C THR A 94 6.84 22.28 -16.44
N GLU A 95 7.45 23.06 -15.54
CA GLU A 95 8.88 22.94 -15.25
C GLU A 95 9.23 21.60 -14.59
N ILE A 96 8.37 21.10 -13.70
CA ILE A 96 8.46 19.74 -13.17
C ILE A 96 8.38 18.71 -14.31
N GLY A 97 7.48 18.93 -15.28
CA GLY A 97 7.34 18.08 -16.45
C GLY A 97 8.61 18.04 -17.33
N ILE A 98 9.25 19.20 -17.52
CA ILE A 98 10.50 19.33 -18.28
C ILE A 98 11.65 18.61 -17.55
N LEU A 99 11.83 18.89 -16.26
CA LEU A 99 12.83 18.22 -15.42
C LEU A 99 12.65 16.70 -15.42
N LYS A 100 11.42 16.19 -15.41
CA LYS A 100 11.09 14.76 -15.50
C LYS A 100 11.04 14.22 -16.94
N SER A 101 11.49 15.00 -17.92
CA SER A 101 11.44 14.52 -19.30
C SER A 101 12.36 13.33 -19.52
N LYS A 102 11.90 12.36 -20.31
CA LYS A 102 12.69 11.17 -20.66
C LYS A 102 14.02 11.56 -21.31
N SER A 103 14.02 12.57 -22.16
CA SER A 103 15.20 13.03 -22.90
C SER A 103 16.32 13.52 -21.96
N ILE A 104 16.02 14.31 -20.94
CA ILE A 104 17.01 14.78 -19.97
C ILE A 104 17.55 13.59 -19.15
N ILE A 105 16.66 12.73 -18.66
CA ILE A 105 17.04 11.58 -17.83
C ILE A 105 17.89 10.58 -18.65
N GLU A 106 17.59 10.34 -19.92
CA GLU A 106 18.41 9.50 -20.79
C GLU A 106 19.82 10.04 -20.96
N ARG A 107 19.97 11.36 -21.09
CA ARG A 107 21.31 11.99 -21.15
C ARG A 107 22.05 11.82 -19.83
N VAL A 108 21.39 12.02 -18.69
CA VAL A 108 21.97 11.79 -17.37
C VAL A 108 22.43 10.34 -17.21
N VAL A 109 21.57 9.37 -17.57
CA VAL A 109 21.88 7.94 -17.49
C VAL A 109 23.06 7.58 -18.40
N LYS A 110 23.10 8.13 -19.60
CA LYS A 110 24.17 7.91 -20.59
C LYS A 110 25.50 8.51 -20.07
N ASP A 111 25.49 9.75 -19.64
CA ASP A 111 26.68 10.47 -19.19
C ASP A 111 27.32 9.84 -17.96
N LEU A 112 26.50 9.45 -16.99
CA LEU A 112 26.96 8.79 -15.79
C LEU A 112 27.20 7.27 -15.96
N GLY A 113 26.87 6.69 -17.13
CA GLY A 113 27.04 5.26 -17.43
C GLY A 113 26.18 4.35 -16.55
N LEU A 114 24.98 4.81 -16.14
CA LEU A 114 24.12 4.10 -15.19
C LEU A 114 23.42 2.87 -15.78
N ASN A 115 23.49 2.70 -17.09
CA ASN A 115 23.00 1.51 -17.79
C ASN A 115 23.93 0.29 -17.56
N ILE A 116 25.11 0.48 -16.99
CA ILE A 116 26.05 -0.57 -16.61
C ILE A 116 26.20 -0.56 -15.09
N THR A 117 25.68 -1.58 -14.43
CA THR A 117 25.70 -1.71 -12.97
C THR A 117 26.62 -2.84 -12.52
N TYR A 118 27.35 -2.62 -11.45
CA TYR A 118 28.33 -3.54 -10.90
C TYR A 118 27.90 -4.00 -9.52
N PHE A 119 27.92 -5.31 -9.28
CA PHE A 119 27.52 -5.91 -8.02
C PHE A 119 28.62 -6.82 -7.47
N VAL A 120 28.99 -6.61 -6.22
CA VAL A 120 29.88 -7.53 -5.49
C VAL A 120 29.04 -8.59 -4.80
N LYS A 121 29.36 -9.86 -5.03
CA LYS A 121 28.70 -10.98 -4.39
C LYS A 121 29.44 -11.36 -3.10
N ASN A 122 28.91 -10.97 -1.96
CA ASN A 122 29.41 -11.35 -0.64
C ASN A 122 28.52 -12.43 -0.02
N GLY A 123 28.81 -13.69 -0.30
CA GLY A 123 28.00 -14.82 0.15
C GLY A 123 26.57 -14.77 -0.39
N LEU A 124 25.57 -14.59 0.51
CA LEU A 124 24.15 -14.51 0.16
C LEU A 124 23.69 -13.08 -0.22
N VAL A 125 24.52 -12.07 -0.05
CA VAL A 125 24.16 -10.67 -0.32
C VAL A 125 24.90 -10.15 -1.52
N THR A 126 24.15 -9.60 -2.47
CA THR A 126 24.68 -8.91 -3.64
C THR A 126 24.59 -7.40 -3.39
N LYS A 127 25.73 -6.70 -3.33
CA LYS A 127 25.78 -5.26 -3.08
C LYS A 127 26.22 -4.52 -4.33
N GLU A 128 25.45 -3.52 -4.76
CA GLU A 128 25.83 -2.61 -5.83
C GLU A 128 27.04 -1.76 -5.40
N ILE A 129 27.99 -1.56 -6.31
CA ILE A 129 29.14 -0.70 -6.17
C ILE A 129 29.17 0.32 -7.29
N TYR A 130 29.74 1.50 -7.03
CA TYR A 130 29.74 2.62 -7.97
C TYR A 130 31.09 3.33 -7.99
N LYS A 131 31.52 3.75 -9.18
CA LYS A 131 32.76 4.52 -9.47
C LYS A 131 33.97 4.11 -8.62
N ASP A 132 34.28 4.86 -7.57
CA ASP A 132 35.50 4.69 -6.76
C ASP A 132 35.55 3.36 -6.00
N GLN A 133 34.44 2.63 -5.89
CA GLN A 133 34.40 1.32 -5.27
C GLN A 133 34.66 0.17 -6.26
N MET A 134 34.77 0.47 -7.56
CA MET A 134 34.98 -0.55 -8.58
C MET A 134 36.47 -0.93 -8.66
N PRO A 135 36.81 -2.22 -8.50
CA PRO A 135 38.20 -2.68 -8.59
C PRO A 135 38.77 -2.68 -10.02
N PHE A 136 37.91 -2.58 -11.01
CA PHE A 136 38.25 -2.48 -12.42
C PHE A 136 37.20 -1.70 -13.18
N LYS A 137 37.55 -1.16 -14.33
CA LYS A 137 36.68 -0.49 -15.27
C LYS A 137 36.60 -1.29 -16.57
N ILE A 138 35.42 -1.41 -17.15
CA ILE A 138 35.21 -2.10 -18.44
C ILE A 138 35.03 -1.03 -19.51
N HIS A 139 35.82 -1.15 -20.57
CA HIS A 139 35.65 -0.36 -21.78
C HIS A 139 35.05 -1.26 -22.87
N PHE A 140 33.88 -0.88 -23.33
CA PHE A 140 33.18 -1.56 -24.40
C PHE A 140 33.59 -0.94 -25.73
N LEU A 141 34.11 -1.75 -26.64
CA LEU A 141 34.48 -1.32 -28.00
C LEU A 141 33.30 -1.50 -28.94
N LEU A 142 32.17 -0.96 -28.55
CA LEU A 142 30.90 -0.96 -29.28
C LEU A 142 30.55 0.46 -29.69
N ASN A 143 29.75 0.58 -30.74
CA ASN A 143 29.12 1.87 -31.04
C ASN A 143 28.05 2.18 -29.96
N ASP A 144 27.79 3.47 -29.75
CA ASP A 144 26.83 3.93 -28.72
C ASP A 144 25.46 3.27 -28.86
N GLN A 145 24.95 3.06 -30.08
CA GLN A 145 23.64 2.43 -30.29
C GLN A 145 23.62 0.97 -29.87
N GLY A 146 24.70 0.22 -30.13
CA GLY A 146 24.83 -1.17 -29.71
C GLY A 146 24.85 -1.30 -28.18
N LEU A 147 25.62 -0.46 -27.51
CA LEU A 147 25.72 -0.48 -26.04
C LEU A 147 24.43 -0.02 -25.36
N ASN A 148 23.76 0.97 -25.93
CA ASN A 148 22.52 1.53 -25.35
C ASN A 148 21.32 0.56 -25.40
N ASN A 149 21.32 -0.37 -26.34
CA ASN A 149 20.24 -1.36 -26.50
C ASN A 149 20.61 -2.74 -25.93
N LEU A 150 21.83 -2.88 -25.42
CA LEU A 150 22.30 -4.17 -24.93
C LEU A 150 21.63 -4.54 -23.60
N ASN A 151 21.09 -5.76 -23.52
CA ASN A 151 20.62 -6.37 -22.30
C ASN A 151 21.43 -7.65 -22.04
N SER A 152 22.39 -7.58 -21.14
CA SER A 152 23.28 -8.70 -20.85
C SER A 152 23.78 -8.65 -19.41
N SER A 153 24.17 -9.82 -18.90
CA SER A 153 24.81 -9.89 -17.58
C SER A 153 25.93 -10.94 -17.60
N PHE A 154 27.02 -10.64 -16.94
CA PHE A 154 28.15 -11.53 -16.83
C PHE A 154 28.93 -11.26 -15.55
N THR A 155 29.77 -12.22 -15.15
CA THR A 155 30.54 -12.12 -13.92
C THR A 155 32.04 -12.13 -14.24
N ILE A 156 32.78 -11.20 -13.63
CA ILE A 156 34.23 -11.17 -13.69
C ILE A 156 34.79 -11.55 -12.32
N LYS A 157 35.65 -12.54 -12.29
CA LYS A 157 36.35 -13.00 -11.10
C LYS A 157 37.85 -12.73 -11.25
N SER A 158 38.41 -11.86 -10.40
CA SER A 158 39.84 -11.63 -10.37
C SER A 158 40.56 -12.83 -9.75
N ILE A 159 41.54 -13.40 -10.47
CA ILE A 159 42.36 -14.52 -9.98
C ILE A 159 43.67 -14.02 -9.45
N SER A 160 44.29 -13.05 -10.15
CA SER A 160 45.57 -12.44 -9.80
C SER A 160 45.60 -10.99 -10.26
N ASN A 161 46.69 -10.28 -9.93
CA ASN A 161 46.87 -8.90 -10.32
C ASN A 161 46.79 -8.64 -11.83
N ASN A 162 47.03 -9.65 -12.67
CA ASN A 162 47.07 -9.51 -14.12
C ASN A 162 46.06 -10.35 -14.87
N LYS A 163 45.30 -11.24 -14.18
CA LYS A 163 44.36 -12.16 -14.86
C LYS A 163 43.01 -12.19 -14.18
N TYR A 164 41.96 -12.31 -14.99
CA TYR A 164 40.59 -12.49 -14.56
C TYR A 164 39.91 -13.62 -15.33
N GLU A 165 38.91 -14.23 -14.75
CA GLU A 165 37.99 -15.18 -15.39
C GLU A 165 36.66 -14.49 -15.64
N LEU A 166 36.07 -14.85 -16.75
CA LEU A 166 34.80 -14.37 -17.23
C LEU A 166 33.78 -15.52 -17.22
N PHE A 167 32.60 -15.28 -16.65
CA PHE A 167 31.53 -16.22 -16.55
C PHE A 167 30.27 -15.64 -17.19
N ASP A 168 29.46 -16.50 -17.82
CA ASP A 168 28.14 -16.13 -18.34
C ASP A 168 27.11 -15.91 -17.21
N SER A 169 25.90 -15.54 -17.59
CA SER A 169 24.76 -15.39 -16.67
C SER A 169 24.39 -16.69 -15.93
N ASN A 170 24.77 -17.86 -16.47
CA ASN A 170 24.49 -19.16 -15.91
C ASN A 170 25.62 -19.68 -15.01
N GLY A 171 26.70 -18.92 -14.89
CA GLY A 171 27.87 -19.29 -14.10
C GLY A 171 28.87 -20.21 -14.80
N ASN A 172 28.75 -20.41 -16.13
CA ASN A 172 29.71 -21.17 -16.90
C ASN A 172 30.92 -20.29 -17.22
N LYS A 173 32.11 -20.80 -17.03
CA LYS A 173 33.33 -20.13 -17.42
C LYS A 173 33.44 -20.03 -18.94
N ILE A 174 33.58 -18.82 -19.45
CA ILE A 174 33.69 -18.54 -20.88
C ILE A 174 35.16 -18.44 -21.30
N SER A 175 35.92 -17.58 -20.58
CA SER A 175 37.30 -17.29 -20.96
C SER A 175 38.12 -16.83 -19.75
N THR A 176 39.47 -16.79 -19.95
CA THR A 176 40.41 -16.17 -19.04
C THR A 176 41.16 -15.08 -19.80
N GLY A 177 41.17 -13.85 -19.30
CA GLY A 177 41.82 -12.71 -19.95
C GLY A 177 42.84 -12.04 -19.05
N GLY A 178 43.73 -11.28 -19.67
CA GLY A 178 44.66 -10.34 -19.01
C GLY A 178 44.01 -8.96 -18.85
N PHE A 179 44.28 -8.28 -17.74
CA PHE A 179 43.86 -6.88 -17.61
C PHE A 179 44.58 -6.02 -18.65
N GLY A 180 43.84 -5.15 -19.34
CA GLY A 180 44.34 -4.30 -20.44
C GLY A 180 44.32 -4.97 -21.79
N GLU A 181 44.05 -6.27 -21.87
CA GLU A 181 43.95 -7.00 -23.13
C GLU A 181 42.53 -6.92 -23.71
N LYS A 182 42.48 -6.91 -25.06
CA LYS A 182 41.21 -6.95 -25.79
C LYS A 182 40.65 -8.38 -25.76
N MET A 183 39.41 -8.50 -25.38
CA MET A 183 38.71 -9.75 -25.36
C MET A 183 37.43 -9.64 -26.20
N SER A 184 37.22 -10.63 -27.08
CA SER A 184 36.01 -10.70 -27.91
C SER A 184 34.90 -11.45 -27.20
N TRP A 185 33.69 -10.90 -27.26
CA TRP A 185 32.47 -11.46 -26.69
C TRP A 185 31.33 -11.42 -27.70
N ASP A 186 30.23 -12.13 -27.43
CA ASP A 186 29.08 -12.27 -28.35
C ASP A 186 28.47 -10.92 -28.77
N PHE A 187 28.55 -9.91 -27.93
CA PHE A 187 28.03 -8.57 -28.20
C PHE A 187 29.11 -7.54 -28.61
N GLY A 188 30.37 -7.96 -28.70
CA GLY A 188 31.47 -7.09 -29.11
C GLY A 188 32.73 -7.23 -28.24
N ASP A 189 33.73 -6.44 -28.57
CA ASP A 189 35.00 -6.49 -27.87
C ASP A 189 34.98 -5.66 -26.58
N ILE A 190 35.63 -6.16 -25.55
CA ILE A 190 35.78 -5.49 -24.26
C ILE A 190 37.25 -5.39 -23.84
N ILE A 191 37.58 -4.36 -23.09
CA ILE A 191 38.88 -4.21 -22.39
C ILE A 191 38.59 -3.96 -20.93
N VAL A 192 39.10 -4.80 -20.03
CA VAL A 192 38.99 -4.64 -18.58
C VAL A 192 40.31 -4.04 -18.06
N THR A 193 40.21 -2.83 -17.48
CA THR A 193 41.38 -2.13 -16.89
C THR A 193 41.28 -2.13 -15.37
N PRO A 194 42.38 -2.45 -14.64
CA PRO A 194 42.36 -2.45 -13.20
C PRO A 194 42.29 -1.01 -12.66
N ASN A 195 41.54 -0.81 -11.58
CA ASN A 195 41.53 0.45 -10.84
C ASN A 195 42.47 0.34 -9.65
N GLN A 196 43.08 1.47 -9.23
CA GLN A 196 44.17 1.51 -8.21
C GLN A 196 43.70 1.27 -6.75
N ILE A 197 42.53 0.70 -6.54
CA ILE A 197 41.98 0.46 -5.20
C ILE A 197 42.63 -0.80 -4.60
N GLU A 198 42.86 -0.79 -3.29
CA GLU A 198 43.38 -1.93 -2.52
C GLU A 198 42.64 -3.22 -2.86
N LYS A 199 43.36 -4.17 -3.42
CA LYS A 199 42.81 -5.42 -3.95
C LYS A 199 42.38 -6.34 -2.79
N LYS A 200 41.09 -6.53 -2.61
CA LYS A 200 40.60 -7.78 -2.02
C LYS A 200 40.79 -8.88 -3.07
N GLU A 201 41.77 -9.71 -2.85
CA GLU A 201 41.97 -10.94 -3.65
C GLU A 201 40.64 -11.72 -3.73
N GLN A 202 40.27 -12.15 -4.96
CA GLN A 202 39.08 -12.96 -5.27
C GLN A 202 37.72 -12.27 -5.18
N SER A 203 37.61 -11.00 -5.55
CA SER A 203 36.26 -10.39 -5.70
C SER A 203 35.56 -10.91 -6.96
N GLU A 204 34.40 -11.52 -6.77
CA GLU A 204 33.46 -11.90 -7.84
C GLU A 204 32.49 -10.73 -8.06
N ILE A 205 32.52 -10.14 -9.25
CA ILE A 205 31.72 -8.98 -9.60
C ILE A 205 30.78 -9.34 -10.74
N LEU A 206 29.49 -9.25 -10.47
CA LEU A 206 28.45 -9.36 -11.47
C LEU A 206 28.27 -7.99 -12.13
N ILE A 207 28.37 -7.96 -13.44
CA ILE A 207 28.10 -6.80 -14.29
C ILE A 207 26.77 -7.02 -14.97
N LYS A 208 25.89 -6.04 -14.86
CA LYS A 208 24.61 -6.05 -15.55
C LYS A 208 24.53 -4.84 -16.46
N ILE A 209 24.30 -5.06 -17.73
CA ILE A 209 24.03 -4.04 -18.74
C ILE A 209 22.54 -4.09 -19.04
N SER A 210 21.89 -2.95 -18.94
CA SER A 210 20.45 -2.82 -19.24
C SER A 210 20.26 -1.77 -20.35
N PRO A 211 19.21 -1.90 -21.17
CA PRO A 211 18.90 -0.89 -22.17
C PRO A 211 18.75 0.50 -21.54
N LEU A 212 19.40 1.50 -22.17
CA LEU A 212 19.43 2.87 -21.68
C LEU A 212 18.03 3.42 -21.37
N GLU A 213 17.10 3.13 -22.27
CA GLU A 213 15.71 3.56 -22.15
C GLU A 213 15.02 3.00 -20.91
N GLU A 214 15.20 1.70 -20.62
CA GLU A 214 14.61 1.05 -19.44
C GLU A 214 15.15 1.65 -18.15
N VAL A 215 16.46 1.91 -18.11
CA VAL A 215 17.10 2.54 -16.95
C VAL A 215 16.60 3.97 -16.77
N ALA A 216 16.48 4.74 -17.86
CA ALA A 216 15.94 6.10 -17.81
C ALA A 216 14.49 6.14 -17.31
N ILE A 217 13.64 5.21 -17.76
CA ILE A 217 12.26 5.07 -17.27
C ILE A 217 12.24 4.72 -15.78
N SER A 218 13.16 3.85 -15.33
CA SER A 218 13.29 3.49 -13.92
C SER A 218 13.64 4.72 -13.06
N PHE A 219 14.65 5.51 -13.48
CA PHE A 219 15.02 6.74 -12.78
C PHE A 219 13.89 7.78 -12.81
N LYS A 220 13.18 7.94 -13.93
CA LYS A 220 12.01 8.83 -14.05
C LYS A 220 10.94 8.51 -13.00
N LYS A 221 10.71 7.23 -12.70
CA LYS A 221 9.74 6.81 -11.67
C LYS A 221 10.24 7.05 -10.25
N ARG A 222 11.57 6.96 -10.04
CA ARG A 222 12.19 7.08 -8.72
C ARG A 222 12.50 8.51 -8.34
N ILE A 223 12.70 9.41 -9.33
CA ILE A 223 12.93 10.83 -9.08
C ILE A 223 11.59 11.48 -8.74
N GLU A 224 11.49 11.99 -7.52
CA GLU A 224 10.37 12.80 -7.07
C GLU A 224 10.74 14.27 -7.14
N ILE A 225 9.90 15.09 -7.78
CA ILE A 225 10.06 16.54 -7.84
C ILE A 225 8.76 17.14 -7.35
N THR A 226 8.85 17.96 -6.32
CA THR A 226 7.69 18.60 -5.70
C THR A 226 8.00 20.06 -5.41
N ALA A 227 7.02 20.93 -5.59
CA ALA A 227 7.13 22.29 -5.10
C ALA A 227 7.01 22.31 -3.57
N GLU A 228 7.78 23.15 -2.90
CA GLU A 228 7.72 23.30 -1.44
C GLU A 228 6.34 23.78 -1.01
N ASN A 229 5.76 24.70 -1.76
CA ASN A 229 4.39 25.20 -1.60
C ASN A 229 3.77 25.42 -3.00
N PRO A 230 2.45 25.33 -3.17
CA PRO A 230 1.77 25.52 -4.45
C PRO A 230 2.01 26.89 -5.14
N LYS A 231 2.51 27.86 -4.39
CA LYS A 231 2.81 29.24 -4.87
C LYS A 231 4.31 29.55 -4.83
N SER A 232 5.15 28.57 -4.56
CA SER A 232 6.59 28.77 -4.43
C SER A 232 7.29 28.25 -5.67
N ASN A 233 8.22 29.04 -6.21
CA ASN A 233 9.10 28.62 -7.30
C ASN A 233 10.27 27.73 -6.80
N LEU A 234 10.26 27.34 -5.53
CA LEU A 234 11.20 26.39 -4.95
C LEU A 234 10.76 24.96 -5.25
N LEU A 235 11.61 24.22 -5.94
CA LEU A 235 11.42 22.80 -6.22
C LEU A 235 12.39 21.96 -5.38
N ILE A 236 11.85 20.92 -4.76
CA ILE A 236 12.62 19.92 -4.02
C ILE A 236 12.68 18.65 -4.89
N LEU A 237 13.89 18.30 -5.28
CA LEU A 237 14.19 17.07 -6.01
C LEU A 237 14.62 16.00 -5.02
N LYS A 238 14.04 14.80 -5.10
CA LYS A 238 14.38 13.67 -4.23
C LYS A 238 14.65 12.43 -5.05
N LEU A 239 15.65 11.66 -4.62
CA LEU A 239 15.96 10.35 -5.18
C LEU A 239 16.38 9.40 -4.05
N GLN A 240 15.78 8.21 -4.03
CA GLN A 240 16.18 7.14 -3.11
C GLN A 240 17.05 6.13 -3.86
N ASP A 241 18.25 5.88 -3.33
CA ASP A 241 19.20 4.93 -3.91
C ASP A 241 20.06 4.28 -2.82
N PRO A 242 20.46 3.01 -2.99
CA PRO A 242 21.41 2.36 -2.08
C PRO A 242 22.77 3.07 -2.00
N ILE A 243 23.15 3.80 -3.04
CA ILE A 243 24.45 4.49 -3.14
C ILE A 243 24.23 6.00 -3.19
N LYS A 244 24.52 6.67 -2.08
CA LYS A 244 24.34 8.12 -1.93
C LYS A 244 25.03 8.92 -3.04
N GLN A 245 26.30 8.57 -3.34
CA GLN A 245 27.08 9.28 -4.33
C GLN A 245 26.46 9.23 -5.73
N LYS A 246 25.93 8.06 -6.12
CA LYS A 246 25.20 7.90 -7.38
C LYS A 246 23.96 8.79 -7.43
N ALA A 247 23.19 8.83 -6.37
CA ALA A 247 21.98 9.66 -6.30
C ALA A 247 22.31 11.17 -6.32
N ILE A 248 23.39 11.60 -5.65
CA ILE A 248 23.88 12.99 -5.70
C ILE A 248 24.24 13.37 -7.14
N GLU A 249 25.04 12.56 -7.80
CA GLU A 249 25.49 12.83 -9.17
C GLU A 249 24.32 12.83 -10.17
N VAL A 250 23.33 11.97 -9.96
CA VAL A 250 22.11 11.95 -10.80
C VAL A 250 21.32 13.25 -10.66
N LEU A 251 21.08 13.72 -9.42
CA LEU A 251 20.34 14.96 -9.20
C LEU A 251 21.12 16.20 -9.68
N ASP A 252 22.42 16.27 -9.41
CA ASP A 252 23.26 17.37 -9.88
C ASP A 252 23.33 17.41 -11.42
N SER A 253 23.51 16.25 -12.08
CA SER A 253 23.52 16.16 -13.53
C SER A 253 22.15 16.50 -14.12
N LEU A 254 21.05 16.13 -13.46
CA LEU A 254 19.71 16.46 -13.90
C LEU A 254 19.49 17.98 -13.95
N VAL A 255 19.88 18.68 -12.88
CA VAL A 255 19.79 20.15 -12.81
C VAL A 255 20.72 20.80 -13.83
N TRP A 256 21.92 20.23 -14.02
CA TRP A 256 22.87 20.73 -14.99
C TRP A 256 22.35 20.63 -16.44
N TYR A 257 21.81 19.47 -16.85
CA TYR A 257 21.24 19.28 -18.17
C TYR A 257 20.00 20.14 -18.39
N TYR A 258 19.17 20.31 -17.37
CA TYR A 258 18.04 21.22 -17.42
C TYR A 258 18.50 22.67 -17.72
N ASN A 259 19.50 23.17 -16.97
CA ASN A 259 20.04 24.51 -17.21
C ASN A 259 20.68 24.64 -18.60
N GLN A 260 21.41 23.62 -19.06
CA GLN A 260 22.01 23.63 -20.40
C GLN A 260 20.93 23.69 -21.50
N ASP A 261 19.86 22.95 -21.35
CA ASP A 261 18.73 23.00 -22.29
C ASP A 261 18.06 24.36 -22.29
N ALA A 262 17.84 24.95 -21.13
CA ALA A 262 17.25 26.29 -21.00
C ALA A 262 18.14 27.36 -21.63
N ILE A 263 19.47 27.32 -21.39
CA ILE A 263 20.44 28.24 -22.00
C ILE A 263 20.46 28.04 -23.53
N ASN A 264 20.54 26.81 -24.02
CA ASN A 264 20.55 26.52 -25.45
C ASN A 264 19.27 27.00 -26.14
N TYR A 265 18.13 26.86 -25.48
CA TYR A 265 16.85 27.36 -25.94
C TYR A 265 16.83 28.89 -26.04
N LYS A 266 17.23 29.59 -24.96
CA LYS A 266 17.33 31.05 -24.94
C LYS A 266 18.25 31.58 -26.06
N ASN A 267 19.41 30.93 -26.21
CA ASN A 267 20.37 31.28 -27.25
C ASN A 267 19.83 31.05 -28.65
N LEU A 268 19.04 30.00 -28.88
CA LEU A 268 18.41 29.74 -30.19
C LEU A 268 17.38 30.81 -30.52
N ILE A 269 16.53 31.22 -29.58
CA ILE A 269 15.56 32.30 -29.76
C ILE A 269 16.30 33.59 -30.04
N ALA A 270 17.28 33.95 -29.20
CA ALA A 270 18.04 35.19 -29.38
C ALA A 270 18.75 35.23 -30.73
N LYS A 271 19.31 34.10 -31.19
CA LYS A 271 19.94 33.99 -32.50
C LYS A 271 18.91 34.24 -33.64
N ASN A 272 17.76 33.54 -33.61
CA ASN A 272 16.74 33.70 -34.62
C ASN A 272 16.18 35.13 -34.64
N THR A 273 15.97 35.72 -33.46
CA THR A 273 15.55 37.13 -33.34
C THR A 273 16.61 38.09 -33.89
N ASN A 274 17.89 37.84 -33.61
CA ASN A 274 18.98 38.68 -34.21
C ASN A 274 19.07 38.54 -35.73
N GLU A 275 18.94 37.34 -36.26
CA GLU A 275 18.94 37.12 -37.72
C GLU A 275 17.75 37.86 -38.37
N PHE A 276 16.58 37.77 -37.77
CA PHE A 276 15.39 38.52 -38.20
C PHE A 276 15.61 40.03 -38.17
N LEU A 277 16.07 40.56 -37.01
CA LEU A 277 16.31 42.00 -36.84
C LEU A 277 17.38 42.51 -37.82
N ASN A 278 18.50 41.77 -38.01
CA ASN A 278 19.54 42.16 -38.94
C ASN A 278 19.01 42.24 -40.40
N SER A 279 18.32 41.20 -40.85
CA SER A 279 17.70 41.21 -42.19
C SER A 279 16.77 42.39 -42.36
N ARG A 280 15.98 42.73 -41.33
CA ARG A 280 15.05 43.83 -41.39
C ARG A 280 15.74 45.21 -41.32
N ILE A 281 16.81 45.36 -40.56
CA ILE A 281 17.67 46.56 -40.51
C ILE A 281 18.30 46.80 -41.89
N ASP A 282 18.80 45.75 -42.54
CA ASP A 282 19.40 45.86 -43.87
C ASP A 282 18.38 46.37 -44.91
N ASP A 283 17.15 45.79 -44.91
CA ASP A 283 16.07 46.22 -45.80
C ASP A 283 15.68 47.68 -45.58
N VAL A 284 15.50 48.06 -44.29
CA VAL A 284 15.09 49.42 -43.92
C VAL A 284 16.23 50.43 -44.17
N SER A 285 17.47 50.02 -43.95
CA SER A 285 18.66 50.86 -44.29
C SER A 285 18.77 51.13 -45.74
N ALA A 286 18.51 50.12 -46.62
CA ALA A 286 18.48 50.31 -48.06
C ALA A 286 17.32 51.25 -48.50
N GLU A 287 16.12 51.09 -47.89
CA GLU A 287 14.97 51.96 -48.12
C GLU A 287 15.27 53.42 -47.69
N LEU A 288 15.89 53.61 -46.50
CA LEU A 288 16.31 54.92 -46.01
C LEU A 288 17.32 55.60 -46.92
N THR A 289 18.36 54.84 -47.35
CA THR A 289 19.35 55.36 -48.32
C THR A 289 18.71 55.81 -49.62
N GLY A 290 17.73 55.04 -50.09
CA GLY A 290 16.96 55.44 -51.33
C GLY A 290 16.13 56.73 -51.14
N LEU A 291 15.53 56.90 -49.94
CA LEU A 291 14.80 58.12 -49.58
C LEU A 291 15.73 59.31 -49.37
N ASP A 292 16.90 59.12 -48.73
CA ASP A 292 17.92 60.17 -48.61
C ASP A 292 18.38 60.67 -49.93
N GLN A 293 18.70 59.78 -50.90
CA GLN A 293 19.06 60.13 -52.28
C GLN A 293 17.91 60.80 -52.94
N GLY A 294 16.65 60.35 -52.70
CA GLY A 294 15.45 61.00 -53.23
C GLY A 294 15.27 62.45 -52.76
N VAL A 295 15.51 62.69 -51.45
CA VAL A 295 15.47 64.07 -50.91
C VAL A 295 16.59 64.90 -51.42
N GLU A 296 17.83 64.39 -51.54
CA GLU A 296 18.97 65.07 -52.08
C GLU A 296 18.76 65.46 -53.56
N THR A 297 18.32 64.50 -54.37
CA THR A 297 18.03 64.69 -55.80
C THR A 297 16.95 65.76 -55.98
N TYR A 298 15.84 65.62 -55.23
CA TYR A 298 14.74 66.57 -55.31
C TYR A 298 15.14 67.99 -54.89
N LYS A 299 15.93 68.17 -53.85
CA LYS A 299 16.48 69.45 -53.38
C LYS A 299 17.42 70.06 -54.42
N SER A 300 18.30 69.23 -55.02
CA SER A 300 19.26 69.64 -56.03
C SER A 300 18.59 70.11 -57.33
N GLU A 301 17.65 69.26 -57.84
CA GLU A 301 16.96 69.57 -59.08
C GLU A 301 16.05 70.84 -59.02
N ASN A 302 15.48 71.06 -57.80
CA ASN A 302 14.54 72.18 -57.61
C ASN A 302 15.19 73.42 -56.97
N GLN A 303 16.54 73.44 -56.74
CA GLN A 303 17.29 74.56 -56.18
C GLN A 303 16.74 75.08 -54.81
N LEU A 304 16.25 74.17 -53.99
CA LEU A 304 15.63 74.50 -52.71
C LEU A 304 16.70 74.63 -51.59
N SER A 305 17.33 75.81 -51.48
CA SER A 305 18.41 76.00 -50.46
C SER A 305 17.99 76.75 -49.19
N ASN A 306 16.83 77.33 -49.05
CA ASN A 306 16.43 77.98 -47.77
C ASN A 306 14.91 78.28 -47.71
N ILE A 307 14.20 77.50 -46.94
CA ILE A 307 12.78 77.77 -46.63
C ILE A 307 12.58 77.64 -45.09
N ASP A 308 13.37 78.43 -44.36
CA ASP A 308 13.38 78.14 -42.86
C ASP A 308 12.77 79.31 -42.05
N TYR A 309 12.07 80.28 -42.55
CA TYR A 309 11.77 81.43 -41.66
C TYR A 309 10.30 81.79 -41.36
N GLU A 310 9.27 81.21 -42.01
CA GLU A 310 7.88 81.71 -41.73
C GLU A 310 6.88 80.75 -41.08
N SER A 311 7.32 79.56 -40.65
CA SER A 311 6.37 78.56 -40.18
C SER A 311 6.56 78.09 -38.74
N ASN A 312 7.35 78.75 -37.86
CA ASN A 312 7.79 78.20 -36.58
C ASN A 312 6.74 77.92 -35.48
N ILE A 313 5.49 78.36 -35.62
CA ILE A 313 4.44 78.14 -34.62
C ILE A 313 3.48 77.02 -35.01
N THR A 314 3.18 76.94 -36.29
CA THR A 314 2.33 75.85 -36.83
C THR A 314 3.13 74.58 -37.08
N LEU A 315 4.44 74.67 -37.25
CA LEU A 315 5.39 73.58 -37.42
C LEU A 315 5.57 72.77 -36.17
N ALA A 316 5.55 73.35 -34.95
CA ALA A 316 5.74 72.61 -33.69
C ALA A 316 4.59 71.61 -33.40
N SER A 317 3.35 72.07 -33.63
CA SER A 317 2.17 71.18 -33.48
C SER A 317 2.13 70.11 -34.57
N ASN A 318 2.55 70.45 -35.82
CA ASN A 318 2.59 69.53 -36.94
C ASN A 318 3.77 68.54 -36.82
N ALA A 319 4.92 68.95 -36.27
CA ALA A 319 6.05 68.07 -36.01
C ALA A 319 5.71 66.97 -34.98
N SER A 320 4.98 67.30 -33.95
CA SER A 320 4.51 66.33 -32.93
C SER A 320 3.59 65.25 -33.59
N LEU A 321 2.65 65.73 -34.43
CA LEU A 321 1.71 64.80 -35.14
C LEU A 321 2.42 63.94 -36.20
N THR A 322 3.37 64.52 -36.90
CA THR A 322 4.22 63.81 -37.89
C THR A 322 5.06 62.72 -37.23
N LYS A 323 5.63 63.03 -36.04
CA LYS A 323 6.35 62.03 -35.23
C LYS A 323 5.44 60.85 -34.83
N GLN A 324 4.23 61.16 -34.35
CA GLN A 324 3.25 60.13 -33.95
C GLN A 324 2.83 59.27 -35.15
N ILE A 325 2.61 59.89 -36.36
CA ILE A 325 2.32 59.17 -37.57
C ILE A 325 3.49 58.28 -38.00
N ALA A 326 4.74 58.78 -37.90
CA ALA A 326 5.94 58.01 -38.15
C ALA A 326 6.03 56.77 -37.26
N GLU A 327 5.77 56.94 -35.97
CA GLU A 327 5.79 55.88 -34.96
C GLU A 327 4.72 54.81 -35.24
N LEU A 328 3.47 55.21 -35.49
CA LEU A 328 2.38 54.28 -35.86
C LEU A 328 2.64 53.55 -37.17
N ASN A 329 3.18 54.20 -38.20
CA ASN A 329 3.56 53.54 -39.45
C ASN A 329 4.69 52.53 -39.26
N SER A 330 5.65 52.82 -38.35
CA SER A 330 6.74 51.90 -38.02
C SER A 330 6.20 50.64 -37.36
N GLN A 331 5.27 50.81 -36.43
CA GLN A 331 4.60 49.68 -35.76
C GLN A 331 3.80 48.82 -36.74
N ILE A 332 3.03 49.45 -37.67
CA ILE A 332 2.28 48.71 -38.68
C ILE A 332 3.20 47.90 -39.60
N LYS A 333 4.30 48.52 -40.09
CA LYS A 333 5.27 47.82 -40.95
C LYS A 333 5.89 46.62 -40.27
N LEU A 334 6.18 46.71 -38.98
CA LEU A 334 6.73 45.58 -38.25
C LEU A 334 5.71 44.45 -38.09
N ILE A 335 4.44 44.81 -37.82
CA ILE A 335 3.38 43.80 -37.76
C ILE A 335 3.16 43.14 -39.14
N ASP A 336 3.16 43.93 -40.21
CA ASP A 336 3.05 43.42 -41.59
C ASP A 336 4.18 42.42 -41.89
N TYR A 337 5.42 42.75 -41.48
CA TYR A 337 6.56 41.85 -41.62
C TYR A 337 6.44 40.58 -40.79
N LEU A 338 5.92 40.68 -39.57
CA LEU A 338 5.66 39.49 -38.73
C LEU A 338 4.62 38.56 -39.36
N ILE A 339 3.54 39.12 -39.92
CA ILE A 339 2.51 38.36 -40.64
C ILE A 339 3.14 37.63 -41.83
N ASP A 340 3.98 38.31 -42.59
CA ASP A 340 4.67 37.73 -43.75
C ASP A 340 5.66 36.65 -43.35
N TYR A 341 6.48 36.89 -42.30
CA TYR A 341 7.41 35.93 -41.73
C TYR A 341 6.67 34.67 -41.30
N MET A 342 5.57 34.82 -40.56
CA MET A 342 4.75 33.68 -40.12
C MET A 342 4.11 32.96 -41.31
N SER A 343 3.72 33.63 -42.35
CA SER A 343 3.12 33.00 -43.53
C SER A 343 4.13 32.15 -44.31
N THR A 344 5.39 32.60 -44.37
CA THR A 344 6.47 31.96 -45.12
C THR A 344 7.11 30.82 -44.33
N ASN A 345 7.30 31.01 -43.03
CA ASN A 345 8.02 30.06 -42.13
C ASN A 345 7.04 29.33 -41.22
N LYS A 346 6.47 28.22 -41.70
CA LYS A 346 5.38 27.52 -40.97
C LYS A 346 5.80 26.82 -39.69
N ASP A 347 7.04 26.38 -39.59
CA ASP A 347 7.58 25.57 -38.50
C ASP A 347 8.76 26.22 -37.76
N ASP A 348 8.98 27.52 -37.98
CA ASP A 348 10.03 28.27 -37.32
C ASP A 348 9.51 28.94 -36.04
N LEU A 349 10.47 29.23 -35.14
CA LEU A 349 10.21 29.98 -33.93
C LEU A 349 9.79 31.41 -34.26
N ILE A 350 8.73 31.85 -33.63
CA ILE A 350 8.30 33.25 -33.77
C ILE A 350 9.26 34.10 -32.92
N PRO A 351 9.84 35.18 -33.51
CA PRO A 351 10.65 36.10 -32.73
C PRO A 351 9.86 36.66 -31.55
N ASP A 352 10.42 36.53 -30.34
CA ASP A 352 9.85 37.10 -29.14
C ASP A 352 10.53 38.46 -28.83
N ASN A 353 9.94 39.21 -27.93
CA ASN A 353 10.50 40.48 -27.43
C ASN A 353 10.72 41.59 -28.52
N LEU A 354 9.85 41.65 -29.53
CA LEU A 354 9.89 42.75 -30.53
C LEU A 354 9.31 44.07 -30.00
N GLY A 355 8.84 44.10 -28.75
CA GLY A 355 8.38 45.30 -28.05
C GLY A 355 7.14 46.00 -28.62
N MET A 356 6.46 45.33 -29.55
CA MET A 356 5.26 45.86 -30.22
C MET A 356 4.05 44.97 -30.05
N LEU A 357 4.28 43.78 -29.54
CA LEU A 357 3.20 42.84 -29.35
C LEU A 357 2.55 43.15 -27.98
N ASP A 358 1.23 43.15 -27.97
CA ASP A 358 0.45 43.08 -26.74
C ASP A 358 0.98 41.92 -25.88
N ASP A 359 1.08 42.10 -24.58
CA ASP A 359 1.61 41.08 -23.67
C ASP A 359 0.94 39.71 -23.85
N ASN A 360 -0.34 39.72 -24.14
CA ASN A 360 -1.06 38.47 -24.48
C ASN A 360 -0.52 37.81 -25.77
N MET A 361 -0.12 38.60 -26.72
CA MET A 361 0.43 38.11 -27.98
C MET A 361 1.86 37.62 -27.80
N ASN A 362 2.65 38.35 -27.02
CA ASN A 362 4.01 37.94 -26.68
C ASN A 362 4.01 36.61 -25.93
N GLN A 363 3.08 36.44 -24.97
CA GLN A 363 2.91 35.18 -24.27
C GLN A 363 2.42 34.04 -25.17
N ASN A 364 1.54 34.34 -26.12
CA ASN A 364 1.13 33.35 -27.10
C ASN A 364 2.28 32.95 -28.02
N ALA A 365 3.15 33.88 -28.40
CA ALA A 365 4.36 33.60 -29.15
C ALA A 365 5.34 32.73 -28.36
N ILE A 366 5.56 33.04 -27.06
CA ILE A 366 6.37 32.22 -26.13
C ILE A 366 5.78 30.82 -25.98
N LYS A 367 4.46 30.71 -25.78
CA LYS A 367 3.78 29.41 -25.70
C LYS A 367 3.92 28.62 -27.02
N TYR A 368 3.73 29.26 -28.14
CA TYR A 368 3.90 28.64 -29.45
C TYR A 368 5.32 28.11 -29.61
N ASN A 369 6.32 28.93 -29.29
CA ASN A 369 7.72 28.54 -29.31
C ASN A 369 8.02 27.37 -28.41
N ASN A 370 7.48 27.36 -27.18
CA ASN A 370 7.62 26.24 -26.23
C ASN A 370 7.01 24.96 -26.79
N LEU A 371 5.78 25.02 -27.28
CA LEU A 371 5.10 23.86 -27.87
C LEU A 371 5.83 23.30 -29.09
N LEU A 372 6.36 24.19 -29.94
CA LEU A 372 7.13 23.80 -31.11
C LEU A 372 8.41 23.06 -30.73
N LEU A 373 9.09 23.54 -29.71
CA LEU A 373 10.31 22.92 -29.21
C LEU A 373 10.04 21.59 -28.52
N ASP A 374 8.96 21.51 -27.74
CA ASP A 374 8.53 20.26 -27.11
C ASP A 374 8.16 19.23 -28.18
N ARG A 375 7.44 19.65 -29.23
CA ARG A 375 7.17 18.81 -30.40
C ARG A 375 8.47 18.30 -31.04
N ASN A 376 9.40 19.20 -31.31
CA ASN A 376 10.67 18.87 -31.96
C ASN A 376 11.57 18.00 -31.07
N ARG A 377 11.47 18.16 -29.73
CA ARG A 377 12.14 17.29 -28.75
C ARG A 377 11.57 15.87 -28.79
N ILE A 378 10.25 15.76 -28.80
CA ILE A 378 9.57 14.46 -28.84
C ILE A 378 9.80 13.76 -30.18
N LEU A 379 9.78 14.48 -31.29
CA LEU A 379 10.04 13.94 -32.63
C LEU A 379 11.46 13.36 -32.80
N LYS A 380 12.43 13.76 -31.98
CA LYS A 380 13.77 13.11 -31.97
C LYS A 380 13.74 11.67 -31.44
N GLY A 381 12.71 11.28 -30.72
CA GLY A 381 12.58 9.94 -30.13
C GLY A 381 11.23 9.23 -30.39
N ALA A 382 10.32 9.85 -31.12
CA ALA A 382 9.00 9.31 -31.41
C ALA A 382 8.60 9.52 -32.87
N ASN A 383 7.72 8.68 -33.40
CA ASN A 383 7.17 8.82 -34.71
C ASN A 383 6.14 9.97 -34.75
N SER A 384 5.97 10.60 -35.93
CA SER A 384 4.98 11.67 -36.18
C SER A 384 3.52 11.30 -35.89
N GLU A 385 3.20 10.01 -35.83
CA GLU A 385 1.87 9.49 -35.46
C GLU A 385 1.63 9.34 -33.96
N ASN A 386 2.61 9.67 -33.11
CA ASN A 386 2.46 9.61 -31.68
C ASN A 386 1.31 10.54 -31.23
N PRO A 387 0.34 10.07 -30.43
CA PRO A 387 -0.80 10.87 -29.97
C PRO A 387 -0.39 12.18 -29.28
N ILE A 388 0.76 12.20 -28.60
CA ILE A 388 1.29 13.40 -27.95
C ILE A 388 1.74 14.40 -29.01
N VAL A 389 2.42 13.94 -30.07
CA VAL A 389 2.86 14.78 -31.18
C VAL A 389 1.67 15.34 -31.94
N LEU A 390 0.63 14.54 -32.17
CA LEU A 390 -0.60 14.98 -32.81
C LEU A 390 -1.30 16.05 -31.96
N ASN A 391 -1.43 15.86 -30.68
CA ASN A 391 -2.02 16.83 -29.76
C ASN A 391 -1.21 18.15 -29.74
N LEU A 392 0.11 18.07 -29.73
CA LEU A 392 0.99 19.23 -29.76
C LEU A 392 0.83 19.98 -31.14
N ASN A 393 0.72 19.26 -32.23
CA ASN A 393 0.48 19.86 -33.55
C ASN A 393 -0.84 20.63 -33.59
N ASP A 394 -1.91 20.09 -33.00
CA ASP A 394 -3.20 20.76 -32.93
C ASP A 394 -3.14 22.01 -32.03
N GLN A 395 -2.45 21.94 -30.92
CA GLN A 395 -2.23 23.11 -30.07
C GLN A 395 -1.37 24.18 -30.74
N ILE A 396 -0.26 23.78 -31.39
CA ILE A 396 0.60 24.67 -32.16
C ILE A 396 -0.21 25.36 -33.27
N LYS A 397 -1.01 24.61 -34.03
CA LYS A 397 -1.88 25.14 -35.10
C LYS A 397 -2.88 26.13 -34.53
N SER A 398 -3.61 25.76 -33.46
CA SER A 398 -4.61 26.64 -32.86
C SER A 398 -4.00 27.93 -32.33
N LEU A 399 -2.82 27.82 -31.67
CA LEU A 399 -2.14 28.98 -31.11
C LEU A 399 -1.59 29.89 -32.22
N ARG A 400 -1.04 29.30 -33.28
CA ARG A 400 -0.62 30.04 -34.49
C ARG A 400 -1.77 30.83 -35.13
N GLU A 401 -2.93 30.18 -35.33
CA GLU A 401 -4.12 30.85 -35.85
C GLU A 401 -4.63 31.96 -34.91
N SER A 402 -4.44 31.81 -33.62
CA SER A 402 -4.75 32.83 -32.61
C SER A 402 -3.81 34.03 -32.72
N ILE A 403 -2.50 33.77 -32.87
CA ILE A 403 -1.48 34.83 -33.07
C ILE A 403 -1.74 35.56 -34.35
N ASP A 404 -1.98 34.87 -35.48
CA ASP A 404 -2.31 35.48 -36.78
C ASP A 404 -3.52 36.42 -36.68
N ARG A 405 -4.61 35.93 -36.05
CA ARG A 405 -5.81 36.79 -35.85
C ARG A 405 -5.52 37.98 -34.96
N SER A 406 -4.71 37.82 -33.92
CA SER A 406 -4.34 38.91 -33.02
C SER A 406 -3.48 39.95 -33.75
N LEU A 407 -2.49 39.54 -34.57
CA LEU A 407 -1.68 40.44 -35.40
C LEU A 407 -2.54 41.23 -36.40
N ILE A 408 -3.49 40.55 -37.05
CA ILE A 408 -4.42 41.22 -37.98
C ILE A 408 -5.29 42.26 -37.27
N ASN A 409 -5.79 41.91 -36.07
CA ASN A 409 -6.61 42.83 -35.26
C ASN A 409 -5.79 44.03 -34.77
N GLN A 410 -4.57 43.81 -34.27
CA GLN A 410 -3.68 44.88 -33.82
C GLN A 410 -3.29 45.80 -34.97
N ARG A 411 -2.95 45.22 -36.16
CA ARG A 411 -2.73 45.99 -37.37
C ARG A 411 -3.93 46.88 -37.72
N SER A 412 -5.15 46.32 -37.66
CA SER A 412 -6.38 47.05 -37.92
C SER A 412 -6.58 48.21 -36.96
N SER A 413 -6.36 47.98 -35.65
CA SER A 413 -6.44 49.00 -34.60
C SER A 413 -5.44 50.13 -34.83
N LEU A 414 -4.15 49.80 -35.12
CA LEU A 414 -3.12 50.79 -35.43
C LEU A 414 -3.45 51.59 -36.71
N ARG A 415 -4.01 50.94 -37.72
CA ARG A 415 -4.46 51.64 -38.96
C ARG A 415 -5.59 52.64 -38.70
N ILE A 416 -6.52 52.30 -37.79
CA ILE A 416 -7.59 53.24 -37.39
C ILE A 416 -6.97 54.45 -36.69
N THR A 417 -6.07 54.24 -35.73
CA THR A 417 -5.37 55.32 -35.03
C THR A 417 -4.53 56.17 -35.99
N LEU A 418 -3.83 55.54 -36.92
CA LEU A 418 -3.06 56.22 -37.97
C LEU A 418 -3.95 57.10 -38.86
N ASN A 419 -5.11 56.54 -39.27
CA ASN A 419 -6.04 57.30 -40.11
C ASN A 419 -6.61 58.53 -39.37
N GLU A 420 -6.86 58.39 -38.07
CA GLU A 420 -7.30 59.51 -37.24
C GLU A 420 -6.20 60.62 -37.14
N ALA A 421 -4.95 60.16 -36.84
CA ALA A 421 -3.81 61.08 -36.81
C ALA A 421 -3.60 61.82 -38.17
N ARG A 422 -3.74 61.07 -39.28
CA ARG A 422 -3.68 61.68 -40.64
C ARG A 422 -4.80 62.68 -40.92
N ARG A 423 -6.03 62.36 -40.45
CA ARG A 423 -7.17 63.35 -40.60
C ARG A 423 -6.90 64.59 -39.82
N GLN A 424 -6.30 64.50 -38.60
CA GLN A 424 -5.92 65.66 -37.81
C GLN A 424 -4.81 66.46 -38.50
N GLU A 425 -3.82 65.77 -39.10
CA GLU A 425 -2.76 66.37 -39.88
C GLU A 425 -3.30 67.07 -41.14
N GLU A 426 -4.23 66.43 -41.91
CA GLU A 426 -4.90 67.03 -43.06
C GLU A 426 -5.69 68.28 -42.67
N LYS A 427 -6.34 68.28 -41.50
CA LYS A 427 -7.06 69.43 -40.96
C LYS A 427 -6.13 70.61 -40.61
N LEU A 428 -4.95 70.30 -40.04
CA LEU A 428 -3.91 71.34 -39.85
C LEU A 428 -3.26 71.82 -41.13
N ASN A 429 -3.02 70.92 -42.10
CA ASN A 429 -2.45 71.25 -43.39
C ASN A 429 -3.43 72.07 -44.29
N SER A 430 -4.75 71.89 -44.09
CA SER A 430 -5.75 72.70 -44.78
C SER A 430 -5.73 74.21 -44.39
N GLN A 431 -5.15 74.45 -43.20
CA GLN A 431 -4.97 75.81 -42.70
C GLN A 431 -3.69 76.53 -43.25
N ILE A 432 -2.76 75.77 -43.88
CA ILE A 432 -1.50 76.27 -44.46
C ILE A 432 -1.61 76.44 -46.01
N TYR A 433 -2.74 76.93 -46.49
CA TYR A 433 -3.04 77.00 -47.91
C TYR A 433 -2.36 78.18 -48.68
N SER A 434 -1.03 78.25 -48.64
CA SER A 434 -0.29 79.14 -49.57
C SER A 434 1.10 78.62 -49.94
N THR A 435 1.44 77.34 -49.69
CA THR A 435 2.79 76.84 -50.03
C THR A 435 2.89 76.22 -51.40
N PRO A 436 3.99 76.48 -52.15
CA PRO A 436 4.19 75.98 -53.48
C PRO A 436 4.15 74.44 -53.58
N LYS A 437 3.75 73.97 -54.79
CA LYS A 437 3.67 72.49 -55.08
C LYS A 437 4.95 71.74 -54.70
N LYS A 438 6.12 72.33 -54.85
CA LYS A 438 7.43 71.79 -54.57
C LYS A 438 7.65 71.56 -53.08
N GLU A 439 7.12 72.39 -52.18
CA GLU A 439 7.20 72.27 -50.75
C GLU A 439 6.37 71.10 -50.24
N ARG A 440 5.24 70.87 -50.89
CA ARG A 440 4.39 69.71 -50.54
C ARG A 440 5.05 68.39 -50.93
N GLU A 441 5.69 68.32 -52.08
CA GLU A 441 6.35 67.10 -52.56
C GLU A 441 7.55 66.75 -51.73
N ILE A 442 8.42 67.71 -51.35
CA ILE A 442 9.54 67.46 -50.45
C ILE A 442 9.06 67.05 -49.08
N LYS A 443 7.98 67.66 -48.57
CA LYS A 443 7.41 67.30 -47.24
C LYS A 443 6.89 65.88 -47.20
N VAL A 444 6.36 65.35 -48.34
CA VAL A 444 5.95 63.95 -48.40
C VAL A 444 7.15 63.02 -48.32
N ILE A 445 8.24 63.35 -49.10
CA ILE A 445 9.44 62.51 -49.11
C ILE A 445 10.16 62.56 -47.69
N THR A 446 10.28 63.76 -47.12
CA THR A 446 10.90 63.95 -45.82
C THR A 446 10.09 63.23 -44.72
N ARG A 447 8.76 63.21 -44.80
CA ARG A 447 7.93 62.43 -43.86
C ARG A 447 8.14 60.94 -44.00
N GLN A 448 8.27 60.43 -45.23
CA GLN A 448 8.61 59.04 -45.47
C GLN A 448 10.00 58.69 -44.89
N GLN A 449 10.96 59.59 -45.13
CA GLN A 449 12.29 59.48 -44.55
C GLN A 449 12.25 59.41 -43.02
N GLU A 450 11.53 60.32 -42.34
CA GLU A 450 11.40 60.38 -40.87
C GLU A 450 10.71 59.13 -40.33
N ILE A 451 9.71 58.56 -41.02
CA ILE A 451 9.07 57.30 -40.71
C ILE A 451 10.09 56.14 -40.75
N ILE A 452 10.85 56.05 -41.83
CA ILE A 452 11.82 54.99 -42.03
C ILE A 452 13.01 55.11 -41.07
N GLU A 453 13.48 56.32 -40.81
CA GLU A 453 14.53 56.62 -39.82
C GLU A 453 14.10 56.21 -38.42
N THR A 454 12.86 56.54 -38.00
CA THR A 454 12.31 56.16 -36.72
C THR A 454 12.25 54.62 -36.61
N LEU A 455 11.80 53.93 -37.68
CA LEU A 455 11.80 52.48 -37.71
C LEU A 455 13.20 51.88 -37.62
N TYR A 456 14.17 52.46 -38.33
CA TYR A 456 15.57 52.03 -38.29
C TYR A 456 16.16 52.13 -36.89
N LEU A 457 15.99 53.28 -36.23
CA LEU A 457 16.47 53.50 -34.86
C LEU A 457 15.78 52.54 -33.87
N TYR A 458 14.49 52.30 -34.00
CA TYR A 458 13.75 51.34 -33.19
C TYR A 458 14.28 49.92 -33.37
N LEU A 459 14.53 49.47 -34.59
CA LEU A 459 15.08 48.13 -34.87
C LEU A 459 16.50 48.00 -34.31
N LEU A 460 17.35 49.04 -34.42
CA LEU A 460 18.67 49.04 -33.77
C LEU A 460 18.58 48.90 -32.25
N GLN A 461 17.68 49.65 -31.62
CA GLN A 461 17.45 49.55 -30.20
C GLN A 461 17.05 48.11 -29.80
N LYS A 462 16.11 47.53 -30.54
CA LYS A 462 15.64 46.15 -30.25
C LYS A 462 16.74 45.11 -30.49
N ARG A 463 17.60 45.28 -31.48
CA ARG A 463 18.75 44.43 -31.71
C ARG A 463 19.74 44.47 -30.51
N GLU A 464 20.02 45.68 -30.01
CA GLU A 464 20.91 45.84 -28.84
C GLU A 464 20.28 45.26 -27.57
N GLU A 465 18.98 45.49 -27.35
CA GLU A 465 18.23 44.88 -26.23
C GLU A 465 18.30 43.34 -26.25
N ASN A 466 18.06 42.74 -27.44
CA ASN A 466 18.14 41.30 -27.63
C ASN A 466 19.59 40.76 -27.45
N SER A 467 20.59 41.51 -27.92
CA SER A 467 21.99 41.16 -27.73
C SER A 467 22.43 41.19 -26.27
N ILE A 468 21.95 42.17 -25.51
CA ILE A 468 22.17 42.27 -24.05
C ILE A 468 21.48 41.10 -23.35
N SER A 469 20.22 40.81 -23.67
CA SER A 469 19.47 39.68 -23.08
C SER A 469 20.14 38.35 -23.39
N ALA A 470 20.71 38.14 -24.56
CA ALA A 470 21.48 36.94 -24.91
C ALA A 470 22.80 36.84 -24.14
N ALA A 471 23.47 37.98 -23.88
CA ALA A 471 24.73 38.00 -23.13
C ALA A 471 24.58 37.73 -21.61
N VAL A 472 23.42 38.08 -21.04
CA VAL A 472 23.09 37.83 -19.63
C VAL A 472 22.44 36.46 -19.49
N SER A 473 23.24 35.40 -19.64
CA SER A 473 22.82 34.01 -19.46
C SER A 473 22.85 33.62 -17.99
N ALA A 474 21.84 34.03 -17.21
CA ALA A 474 21.67 33.50 -15.85
C ALA A 474 21.12 32.06 -15.93
N PRO A 475 21.54 31.15 -15.05
CA PRO A 475 20.95 29.80 -14.99
C PRO A 475 19.47 29.90 -14.61
N TYR A 476 18.63 29.18 -15.36
CA TYR A 476 17.17 29.19 -15.16
C TYR A 476 16.77 28.57 -13.82
N ALA A 477 17.46 27.48 -13.43
CA ALA A 477 17.35 26.93 -12.10
C ALA A 477 18.58 27.29 -11.25
N ILE A 478 18.35 28.08 -10.20
CA ILE A 478 19.37 28.46 -9.22
C ILE A 478 19.41 27.37 -8.17
N ILE A 479 20.57 26.76 -7.95
CA ILE A 479 20.77 25.74 -6.91
C ILE A 479 20.84 26.46 -5.56
N ILE A 480 19.82 26.28 -4.73
CA ILE A 480 19.79 26.76 -3.34
C ILE A 480 20.57 25.81 -2.45
N ASP A 481 20.20 24.52 -2.51
CA ASP A 481 20.94 23.46 -1.84
C ASP A 481 21.42 22.44 -2.86
N LYS A 482 22.73 22.21 -2.89
CA LYS A 482 23.33 21.12 -3.68
C LYS A 482 22.78 19.78 -3.20
N ALA A 483 22.79 18.77 -4.06
CA ALA A 483 22.34 17.45 -3.69
C ALA A 483 23.11 16.90 -2.48
N TYR A 484 22.38 16.57 -1.41
CA TYR A 484 22.93 15.98 -0.19
C TYR A 484 22.14 14.77 0.26
N GLY A 485 22.83 13.75 0.75
CA GLY A 485 22.22 12.51 1.18
C GLY A 485 22.00 12.46 2.69
N SER A 486 20.83 11.94 3.12
CA SER A 486 20.58 11.63 4.52
C SER A 486 21.69 10.75 5.11
N SER A 487 22.05 11.00 6.36
CA SER A 487 22.99 10.13 7.11
C SER A 487 22.32 8.81 7.55
N VAL A 488 21.00 8.81 7.65
CA VAL A 488 20.19 7.65 8.09
C VAL A 488 19.44 7.07 6.89
N PRO A 489 19.45 5.73 6.70
CA PRO A 489 18.69 5.11 5.63
C PRO A 489 17.18 5.31 5.84
N VAL A 490 16.46 5.59 4.76
CA VAL A 490 15.00 5.80 4.76
C VAL A 490 14.22 4.51 4.54
N ALA A 491 14.82 3.50 3.91
CA ALA A 491 14.24 2.19 3.68
C ALA A 491 15.28 1.08 3.90
N PRO A 492 14.88 -0.11 4.39
CA PRO A 492 13.62 -0.33 5.09
C PRO A 492 13.58 0.37 6.46
N ARG A 493 12.45 0.93 6.85
CA ARG A 493 12.28 1.58 8.17
C ARG A 493 12.27 0.52 9.27
N LYS A 494 13.37 0.41 10.02
CA LYS A 494 13.58 -0.61 11.07
C LYS A 494 12.39 -0.70 12.04
N ILE A 495 11.87 0.45 12.48
CA ILE A 495 10.75 0.53 13.43
C ILE A 495 9.48 -0.08 12.82
N ILE A 496 9.17 0.22 11.54
CA ILE A 496 8.00 -0.31 10.85
C ILE A 496 8.11 -1.83 10.69
N VAL A 497 9.28 -2.32 10.28
CA VAL A 497 9.54 -3.77 10.13
C VAL A 497 9.38 -4.48 11.48
N LEU A 498 9.92 -3.93 12.58
CA LEU A 498 9.78 -4.51 13.92
C LEU A 498 8.35 -4.48 14.42
N ILE A 499 7.63 -3.38 14.25
CA ILE A 499 6.21 -3.28 14.65
C ILE A 499 5.35 -4.26 13.83
N SER A 500 5.55 -4.31 12.51
CA SER A 500 4.83 -5.24 11.64
C SER A 500 5.11 -6.70 11.99
N SER A 501 6.37 -7.04 12.31
CA SER A 501 6.74 -8.39 12.73
C SER A 501 6.12 -8.77 14.07
N LEU A 502 6.08 -7.84 15.03
CA LEU A 502 5.43 -8.05 16.33
C LEU A 502 3.93 -8.28 16.16
N LEU A 503 3.28 -7.47 15.31
CA LEU A 503 1.86 -7.59 15.02
C LEU A 503 1.54 -8.91 14.31
N LEU A 504 2.32 -9.29 13.31
CA LEU A 504 2.16 -10.58 12.60
C LEU A 504 2.46 -11.76 13.55
N GLY A 505 3.50 -11.67 14.37
CA GLY A 505 3.85 -12.68 15.37
C GLY A 505 2.74 -12.91 16.41
N PHE A 506 1.92 -11.89 16.68
CA PHE A 506 0.73 -11.98 17.53
C PHE A 506 -0.50 -12.47 16.77
N LEU A 507 -0.77 -11.93 15.58
CA LEU A 507 -1.99 -12.24 14.81
C LEU A 507 -2.01 -13.67 14.26
N ILE A 508 -0.88 -14.20 13.81
CA ILE A 508 -0.84 -15.54 13.23
C ILE A 508 -1.26 -16.62 14.25
N PRO A 509 -0.69 -16.70 15.47
CA PRO A 509 -1.17 -17.63 16.49
C PRO A 509 -2.64 -17.39 16.89
N ALA A 510 -3.07 -16.13 16.99
CA ALA A 510 -4.46 -15.80 17.28
C ALA A 510 -5.41 -16.34 16.22
N PHE A 511 -5.07 -16.16 14.95
CA PHE A 511 -5.86 -16.67 13.81
C PHE A 511 -5.90 -18.19 13.78
N ILE A 512 -4.78 -18.86 14.01
CA ILE A 512 -4.72 -20.34 14.10
C ILE A 512 -5.62 -20.85 15.23
N LEU A 513 -5.59 -20.22 16.40
CA LEU A 513 -6.44 -20.58 17.53
C LEU A 513 -7.93 -20.29 17.24
N MET A 514 -8.24 -19.20 16.56
CA MET A 514 -9.58 -18.87 16.11
C MET A 514 -10.13 -19.92 15.14
N LEU A 515 -9.33 -20.30 14.12
CA LEU A 515 -9.69 -21.38 13.21
C LEU A 515 -9.93 -22.68 13.95
N LYS A 516 -9.05 -23.05 14.89
CA LYS A 516 -9.22 -24.24 15.72
C LYS A 516 -10.48 -24.19 16.57
N ALA A 517 -10.88 -23.01 17.05
CA ALA A 517 -12.12 -22.82 17.79
C ALA A 517 -13.36 -22.98 16.90
N LEU A 518 -13.32 -22.47 15.67
CA LEU A 518 -14.41 -22.60 14.69
C LEU A 518 -14.66 -24.07 14.26
N PHE A 519 -13.59 -24.87 14.19
CA PHE A 519 -13.71 -26.30 13.86
C PHE A 519 -14.01 -27.20 15.07
N ASN A 520 -14.08 -26.64 16.29
CA ASN A 520 -14.35 -27.42 17.49
C ASN A 520 -15.86 -27.45 17.81
N ASN A 521 -16.58 -28.38 17.20
CA ASN A 521 -18.03 -28.59 17.40
C ASN A 521 -18.35 -29.43 18.65
N LYS A 522 -17.43 -29.50 19.64
CA LYS A 522 -17.63 -30.31 20.86
C LYS A 522 -18.13 -29.44 21.99
N ILE A 523 -19.03 -30.01 22.78
CA ILE A 523 -19.60 -29.40 23.98
C ILE A 523 -18.53 -29.32 25.07
N ASN A 524 -18.36 -28.17 25.67
CA ASN A 524 -17.35 -27.95 26.71
C ASN A 524 -17.97 -27.61 28.08
N THR A 525 -19.10 -26.89 28.08
CA THR A 525 -19.74 -26.38 29.30
C THR A 525 -21.22 -26.73 29.34
N TYR A 526 -21.80 -26.57 30.53
CA TYR A 526 -23.27 -26.69 30.67
C TYR A 526 -24.01 -25.62 29.87
N GLU A 527 -23.47 -24.42 29.71
CA GLU A 527 -24.11 -23.36 28.96
C GLU A 527 -24.30 -23.75 27.49
N ASP A 528 -23.36 -24.53 26.94
CA ASP A 528 -23.49 -25.09 25.57
C ASP A 528 -24.71 -26.04 25.48
N VAL A 529 -25.06 -26.71 26.60
CA VAL A 529 -26.18 -27.65 26.70
C VAL A 529 -27.48 -26.96 27.05
N LYS A 530 -27.47 -25.98 27.97
CA LYS A 530 -28.64 -25.30 28.54
C LYS A 530 -29.52 -24.68 27.48
N ASN A 531 -28.91 -24.01 26.50
CA ASN A 531 -29.65 -23.33 25.41
C ASN A 531 -30.39 -24.31 24.48
N THR A 532 -29.93 -25.56 24.41
CA THR A 532 -30.49 -26.58 23.51
C THR A 532 -31.44 -27.53 24.25
N VAL A 533 -31.04 -28.07 25.41
CA VAL A 533 -31.76 -29.17 26.07
C VAL A 533 -32.80 -28.69 27.08
N LYS A 534 -32.57 -27.51 27.72
CA LYS A 534 -33.48 -26.91 28.74
C LYS A 534 -33.78 -27.79 29.96
N ALA A 535 -33.06 -28.90 30.14
CA ALA A 535 -33.15 -29.74 31.34
C ALA A 535 -32.27 -29.18 32.48
N ALA A 536 -32.62 -29.42 33.73
CA ALA A 536 -31.86 -28.91 34.86
C ALA A 536 -30.51 -29.59 34.99
N LEU A 537 -29.49 -28.81 35.39
CA LEU A 537 -28.20 -29.36 35.78
C LEU A 537 -28.22 -29.82 37.19
N ILE A 538 -27.96 -31.09 37.42
CA ILE A 538 -27.90 -31.66 38.79
C ILE A 538 -26.47 -31.62 39.37
N GLY A 539 -25.45 -31.58 38.50
CA GLY A 539 -24.07 -31.52 38.92
C GLY A 539 -23.07 -31.58 37.79
N ASP A 540 -21.84 -31.31 38.09
CA ASP A 540 -20.73 -31.40 37.18
C ASP A 540 -19.52 -32.09 37.83
N ILE A 541 -18.86 -32.92 37.04
CA ILE A 541 -17.72 -33.72 37.50
C ILE A 541 -16.48 -33.27 36.71
N PRO A 542 -15.41 -32.83 37.43
CA PRO A 542 -14.17 -32.40 36.78
C PRO A 542 -13.44 -33.55 36.11
N LYS A 543 -12.66 -33.22 35.08
CA LYS A 543 -11.80 -34.20 34.40
C LYS A 543 -10.73 -34.72 35.35
N ALA A 544 -10.77 -36.01 35.58
CA ALA A 544 -9.84 -36.72 36.44
C ALA A 544 -8.87 -37.60 35.65
N ASN A 545 -7.64 -37.65 36.11
CA ASN A 545 -6.67 -38.62 35.63
C ASN A 545 -6.55 -39.75 36.68
N ILE A 546 -7.56 -40.60 36.71
CA ILE A 546 -7.67 -41.68 37.73
C ILE A 546 -7.23 -43.00 37.11
N LYS A 547 -6.11 -43.51 37.55
CA LYS A 547 -5.54 -44.78 37.05
C LYS A 547 -6.33 -46.04 37.46
N LYS A 548 -7.18 -45.96 38.47
CA LYS A 548 -7.89 -47.12 39.07
C LYS A 548 -9.41 -47.08 38.98
N GLY A 549 -9.99 -46.11 38.20
CA GLY A 549 -11.45 -46.04 37.98
C GLY A 549 -12.29 -45.55 39.18
N ILE A 550 -12.06 -46.04 40.38
CA ILE A 550 -12.78 -45.62 41.59
C ILE A 550 -12.00 -44.53 42.32
N ILE A 551 -12.74 -43.52 42.77
CA ILE A 551 -12.18 -42.41 43.53
C ILE A 551 -11.98 -42.88 44.97
N SER A 552 -10.76 -42.68 45.49
CA SER A 552 -10.47 -42.91 46.90
C SER A 552 -10.99 -41.72 47.72
N PHE A 553 -12.16 -41.88 48.32
CA PHE A 553 -12.76 -40.89 49.21
C PHE A 553 -11.94 -40.83 50.51
N GLY A 554 -11.14 -39.82 50.73
CA GLY A 554 -10.33 -39.63 51.92
C GLY A 554 -8.86 -39.30 51.67
N THR A 555 -8.40 -39.22 50.42
CA THR A 555 -7.06 -38.80 50.07
C THR A 555 -7.06 -37.38 49.52
N LYS A 556 -6.19 -36.49 50.05
CA LYS A 556 -6.06 -35.09 49.60
C LYS A 556 -5.79 -34.88 48.08
N LYS A 557 -5.48 -35.96 47.37
CA LYS A 557 -5.11 -35.88 45.95
C LYS A 557 -6.33 -35.72 45.02
N ASN A 558 -7.53 -36.02 45.48
CA ASN A 558 -8.76 -36.03 44.67
C ASN A 558 -9.88 -35.17 45.28
N ASP A 559 -9.57 -34.19 46.13
CA ASP A 559 -10.55 -33.42 46.89
C ASP A 559 -11.67 -32.80 46.05
N HIS A 560 -11.30 -32.24 44.90
CA HIS A 560 -12.31 -31.58 44.01
C HIS A 560 -13.33 -32.57 43.42
N ILE A 561 -12.89 -33.77 43.02
CA ILE A 561 -13.79 -34.76 42.41
C ILE A 561 -14.64 -35.39 43.50
N VAL A 562 -14.06 -35.69 44.65
CA VAL A 562 -14.78 -36.18 45.83
C VAL A 562 -15.88 -35.20 46.21
N GLU A 563 -15.56 -33.90 46.23
CA GLU A 563 -16.52 -32.87 46.56
C GLU A 563 -17.64 -32.75 45.50
N SER A 564 -17.30 -32.89 44.22
CA SER A 564 -18.31 -32.92 43.15
C SER A 564 -19.29 -34.08 43.32
N PHE A 565 -18.81 -35.28 43.70
CA PHE A 565 -19.71 -36.40 43.99
C PHE A 565 -20.52 -36.21 45.27
N ARG A 566 -19.98 -35.55 46.30
CA ARG A 566 -20.76 -35.18 47.50
C ARG A 566 -21.86 -34.20 47.17
N LEU A 567 -21.57 -33.17 46.36
CA LEU A 567 -22.54 -32.20 45.90
C LEU A 567 -23.63 -32.87 45.02
N LEU A 568 -23.21 -33.72 44.06
CA LEU A 568 -24.12 -34.48 43.21
C LEU A 568 -25.08 -35.32 44.06
N ARG A 569 -24.55 -36.08 45.04
CA ARG A 569 -25.36 -36.86 46.00
C ARG A 569 -26.34 -35.97 46.76
N THR A 570 -25.89 -34.83 47.27
CA THR A 570 -26.73 -33.89 48.03
C THR A 570 -27.88 -33.36 47.18
N ASN A 571 -27.56 -32.99 45.92
CA ASN A 571 -28.57 -32.53 44.98
C ASN A 571 -29.58 -33.61 44.62
N ILE A 572 -29.16 -34.87 44.47
CA ILE A 572 -30.02 -36.01 44.24
C ILE A 572 -30.95 -36.25 45.45
N ILE A 573 -30.39 -36.25 46.66
CA ILE A 573 -31.18 -36.40 47.89
C ILE A 573 -32.24 -35.32 48.02
N HIS A 574 -31.87 -34.07 47.73
CA HIS A 574 -32.81 -32.93 47.76
C HIS A 574 -33.91 -33.06 46.72
N GLN A 575 -33.58 -33.54 45.53
CA GLN A 575 -34.58 -33.68 44.44
C GLN A 575 -35.55 -34.86 44.66
N LEU A 576 -35.09 -35.91 45.32
CA LEU A 576 -35.85 -37.09 45.66
C LEU A 576 -36.50 -37.02 47.06
N SER A 577 -36.50 -35.81 47.68
CA SER A 577 -37.08 -35.61 49.01
C SER A 577 -38.62 -35.91 49.01
N GLY A 578 -39.02 -36.95 49.78
CA GLY A 578 -40.44 -37.33 49.91
C GLY A 578 -40.68 -38.84 50.10
N GLU A 579 -39.85 -39.72 49.59
CA GLU A 579 -39.89 -41.16 49.73
C GLU A 579 -38.61 -41.71 50.38
N SER A 580 -38.64 -42.88 50.96
CA SER A 580 -37.48 -43.47 51.65
C SER A 580 -36.62 -44.37 50.76
N ARG A 581 -37.05 -44.65 49.53
CA ARG A 581 -36.43 -45.64 48.63
C ARG A 581 -36.55 -45.21 47.19
N HIS A 582 -35.42 -45.11 46.45
CA HIS A 582 -35.38 -44.49 45.16
C HIS A 582 -34.61 -45.31 44.12
N THR A 583 -35.06 -45.24 42.86
CA THR A 583 -34.36 -45.78 41.69
C THR A 583 -33.76 -44.65 40.85
N ILE A 584 -32.44 -44.67 40.66
CA ILE A 584 -31.70 -43.69 39.89
C ILE A 584 -31.14 -44.34 38.65
N PHE A 585 -31.61 -43.93 37.51
CA PHE A 585 -31.11 -44.44 36.21
C PHE A 585 -30.03 -43.52 35.63
N ILE A 586 -28.95 -44.09 35.11
CA ILE A 586 -27.83 -43.35 34.53
C ILE A 586 -27.69 -43.75 33.07
N THR A 587 -27.85 -42.78 32.19
CA THR A 587 -27.66 -42.97 30.76
C THR A 587 -26.83 -41.84 30.13
N SER A 588 -26.63 -41.92 28.78
CA SER A 588 -25.90 -40.90 28.00
C SER A 588 -26.33 -40.96 26.57
N THR A 589 -25.88 -39.97 25.75
CA THR A 589 -26.16 -39.97 24.32
C THR A 589 -25.44 -41.09 23.59
N ILE A 590 -24.14 -41.24 23.82
CA ILE A 590 -23.26 -42.22 23.18
C ILE A 590 -22.45 -43.00 24.20
N SER A 591 -21.78 -44.06 23.73
CA SER A 591 -20.89 -44.83 24.60
C SER A 591 -19.70 -43.98 25.05
N GLU A 592 -19.09 -44.33 26.20
CA GLU A 592 -17.88 -43.71 26.77
C GLU A 592 -18.06 -42.26 27.31
N GLU A 593 -19.26 -41.82 27.56
CA GLU A 593 -19.52 -40.56 28.26
C GLU A 593 -19.25 -40.63 29.77
N GLY A 594 -18.92 -41.82 30.28
CA GLY A 594 -18.50 -42.04 31.64
C GLY A 594 -19.58 -42.55 32.58
N LYS A 595 -20.67 -43.17 32.06
CA LYS A 595 -21.74 -43.77 32.88
C LYS A 595 -21.21 -44.65 34.00
N THR A 596 -20.38 -45.64 33.69
CA THR A 596 -19.81 -46.58 34.63
C THR A 596 -18.97 -45.88 35.69
N PHE A 597 -18.21 -44.82 35.33
CA PHE A 597 -17.49 -44.00 36.27
C PHE A 597 -18.45 -43.28 37.25
N ILE A 598 -19.53 -42.73 36.73
CA ILE A 598 -20.53 -42.00 37.50
C ILE A 598 -21.30 -42.96 38.40
N SER A 599 -21.82 -44.09 37.87
CA SER A 599 -22.63 -45.05 38.62
C SER A 599 -21.87 -45.66 39.82
N THR A 600 -20.64 -46.10 39.59
CA THR A 600 -19.82 -46.72 40.64
C THR A 600 -19.37 -45.72 41.72
N ASN A 601 -18.96 -44.49 41.34
CA ASN A 601 -18.54 -43.49 42.33
C ASN A 601 -19.74 -42.86 43.06
N LEU A 602 -20.91 -42.78 42.43
CA LEU A 602 -22.14 -42.34 43.04
C LEU A 602 -22.60 -43.39 44.10
N ALA A 603 -22.60 -44.68 43.72
CA ALA A 603 -22.89 -45.76 44.65
C ALA A 603 -21.96 -45.72 45.89
N THR A 604 -20.66 -45.56 45.65
CA THR A 604 -19.68 -45.33 46.73
C THR A 604 -20.03 -44.11 47.60
N SER A 605 -20.40 -43.00 46.97
CA SER A 605 -20.74 -41.75 47.68
C SER A 605 -21.99 -41.91 48.59
N PHE A 606 -22.97 -42.71 48.21
CA PHE A 606 -24.14 -43.04 49.04
C PHE A 606 -23.78 -44.03 50.13
N ALA A 607 -23.00 -45.07 49.83
CA ALA A 607 -22.54 -46.07 50.82
C ALA A 607 -21.74 -45.42 51.98
N LEU A 608 -20.97 -44.37 51.72
CA LEU A 608 -20.29 -43.59 52.74
C LEU A 608 -21.20 -42.86 53.73
N LEU A 609 -22.50 -42.70 53.42
CA LEU A 609 -23.51 -42.22 54.39
C LEU A 609 -24.22 -43.36 55.11
N ASN A 610 -23.68 -44.56 55.07
CA ASN A 610 -24.26 -45.79 55.65
C ASN A 610 -25.62 -46.13 55.04
N LYS A 611 -25.86 -45.70 53.74
CA LYS A 611 -27.02 -46.08 52.99
C LYS A 611 -26.82 -47.42 52.29
N LYS A 612 -27.85 -48.26 52.30
CA LYS A 612 -27.83 -49.52 51.53
C LYS A 612 -28.02 -49.20 50.05
N VAL A 613 -27.01 -49.52 49.24
CA VAL A 613 -27.01 -49.19 47.80
C VAL A 613 -26.86 -50.49 47.00
N LEU A 614 -27.74 -50.60 46.00
CA LEU A 614 -27.65 -51.65 44.98
C LEU A 614 -27.31 -50.99 43.63
N LEU A 615 -26.21 -51.41 43.03
CA LEU A 615 -25.81 -50.99 41.69
C LEU A 615 -26.12 -52.12 40.69
N ILE A 616 -26.97 -51.83 39.69
CA ILE A 616 -27.38 -52.80 38.65
C ILE A 616 -26.78 -52.39 37.31
N GLU A 617 -26.05 -53.27 36.63
CA GLU A 617 -25.60 -53.10 35.28
C GLU A 617 -26.64 -53.60 34.28
N ALA A 618 -27.54 -52.70 33.84
CA ALA A 618 -28.53 -53.02 32.81
C ALA A 618 -27.97 -52.89 31.40
N ASN A 619 -26.71 -52.53 31.24
CA ASN A 619 -26.05 -52.55 29.93
C ASN A 619 -25.53 -53.96 29.58
N ILE A 620 -26.42 -54.86 29.34
CA ILE A 620 -26.15 -56.29 29.12
C ILE A 620 -25.38 -56.52 27.80
N ARG A 621 -25.52 -55.64 26.79
CA ARG A 621 -24.83 -55.77 25.48
C ARG A 621 -23.35 -55.47 25.56
N ASN A 622 -22.97 -54.52 26.37
CA ASN A 622 -21.59 -54.07 26.49
C ASN A 622 -21.26 -53.79 27.96
N PRO A 623 -21.21 -54.85 28.78
CA PRO A 623 -20.99 -54.74 30.20
C PRO A 623 -19.59 -54.23 30.51
N LYS A 624 -19.49 -53.28 31.44
CA LYS A 624 -18.21 -52.66 31.83
C LYS A 624 -17.96 -52.70 33.35
N ILE A 625 -18.99 -52.81 34.17
CA ILE A 625 -18.86 -52.75 35.66
C ILE A 625 -17.99 -53.90 36.15
N SER A 626 -18.27 -55.13 35.70
CA SER A 626 -17.49 -56.30 36.11
C SER A 626 -16.00 -56.18 35.80
N HIS A 627 -15.67 -55.70 34.60
CA HIS A 627 -14.28 -55.43 34.20
C HIS A 627 -13.68 -54.23 34.98
N TYR A 628 -14.48 -53.20 35.17
CA TYR A 628 -14.08 -51.95 35.82
C TYR A 628 -13.77 -52.17 37.30
N LEU A 629 -14.58 -52.99 37.99
CA LEU A 629 -14.43 -53.33 39.40
C LEU A 629 -13.66 -54.65 39.64
N LYS A 630 -13.26 -55.35 38.58
CA LYS A 630 -12.58 -56.66 38.62
C LYS A 630 -13.39 -57.68 39.38
N LEU A 631 -14.69 -57.71 39.17
CA LEU A 631 -15.56 -58.68 39.83
C LEU A 631 -15.42 -60.05 39.16
N LYS A 632 -15.65 -61.09 39.97
CA LYS A 632 -15.78 -62.48 39.55
C LYS A 632 -17.10 -62.98 40.03
N SER A 633 -18.17 -62.78 39.32
CA SER A 633 -19.51 -63.27 39.59
C SER A 633 -19.77 -64.49 38.71
N GLU A 634 -20.38 -65.51 39.29
CA GLU A 634 -20.84 -66.68 38.55
C GLU A 634 -22.14 -66.43 37.82
N HIS A 635 -23.04 -65.66 38.42
CA HIS A 635 -24.34 -65.28 37.88
C HIS A 635 -24.50 -63.75 37.94
N GLY A 636 -25.07 -63.17 36.88
CA GLY A 636 -25.38 -61.72 36.79
C GLY A 636 -26.81 -61.45 36.38
N LEU A 637 -27.11 -60.21 36.06
CA LEU A 637 -28.45 -59.76 35.70
C LEU A 637 -29.05 -60.61 34.58
N PHE A 638 -28.32 -60.92 33.53
CA PHE A 638 -28.80 -61.75 32.41
C PHE A 638 -29.26 -63.13 32.88
N HIS A 639 -28.50 -63.78 33.76
CA HIS A 639 -28.84 -65.10 34.31
C HIS A 639 -30.12 -65.02 35.14
N PHE A 640 -30.25 -64.02 36.01
CA PHE A 640 -31.50 -63.80 36.80
C PHE A 640 -32.73 -63.63 35.94
N LEU A 641 -32.59 -62.88 34.82
CA LEU A 641 -33.69 -62.58 33.91
C LEU A 641 -34.12 -63.76 33.03
N THR A 642 -33.21 -64.75 32.85
CA THR A 642 -33.45 -65.91 31.97
C THR A 642 -33.73 -67.22 32.74
N ASP A 643 -33.34 -67.34 33.98
CA ASP A 643 -33.57 -68.51 34.81
C ASP A 643 -34.55 -68.18 35.98
N GLU A 644 -35.76 -68.74 35.91
CA GLU A 644 -36.80 -68.56 36.94
C GLU A 644 -36.44 -69.10 38.31
N ASN A 645 -35.51 -70.02 38.40
CA ASN A 645 -35.10 -70.60 39.68
C ASN A 645 -34.12 -69.71 40.47
N LEU A 646 -33.50 -68.78 39.84
CA LEU A 646 -32.57 -67.86 40.51
C LEU A 646 -33.34 -66.79 41.29
N LYS A 647 -32.92 -66.60 42.59
CA LYS A 647 -33.44 -65.51 43.41
C LYS A 647 -32.55 -64.28 43.30
N ALA A 648 -33.07 -63.12 43.62
CA ALA A 648 -32.31 -61.86 43.57
C ALA A 648 -31.01 -61.93 44.39
N ASN A 649 -30.99 -62.63 45.53
CA ASN A 649 -29.82 -62.83 46.38
C ASN A 649 -28.68 -63.66 45.74
N ASP A 650 -29.03 -64.51 44.76
CA ASP A 650 -28.03 -65.44 44.15
C ASP A 650 -27.18 -64.70 43.12
N VAL A 651 -27.61 -63.51 42.65
CA VAL A 651 -26.91 -62.66 41.66
C VAL A 651 -26.33 -61.38 42.24
N ILE A 652 -26.49 -61.15 43.54
CA ILE A 652 -25.94 -59.99 44.23
C ILE A 652 -24.53 -60.31 44.73
N THR A 653 -23.59 -59.48 44.31
CA THR A 653 -22.21 -59.52 44.78
C THR A 653 -21.91 -58.33 45.67
N HIS A 654 -21.49 -58.57 46.91
CA HIS A 654 -21.10 -57.49 47.79
C HIS A 654 -19.69 -56.97 47.49
N TYR A 655 -19.59 -55.69 47.16
CA TYR A 655 -18.31 -55.02 46.89
C TYR A 655 -17.68 -54.49 48.16
N LYS A 656 -16.83 -55.31 48.79
CA LYS A 656 -16.26 -55.08 50.13
C LYS A 656 -15.42 -53.82 50.24
N ASP A 657 -14.75 -53.39 49.14
CA ASP A 657 -13.86 -52.24 49.19
C ASP A 657 -14.60 -50.89 49.41
N GLN A 658 -15.90 -50.83 49.08
CA GLN A 658 -16.69 -49.59 49.17
C GLN A 658 -18.07 -49.77 49.79
N ASN A 659 -18.34 -50.98 50.33
CA ASN A 659 -19.54 -51.36 51.11
C ASN A 659 -20.89 -51.07 50.41
N PHE A 660 -21.02 -51.53 49.17
CA PHE A 660 -22.30 -51.54 48.40
C PHE A 660 -22.47 -52.85 47.61
N ASP A 661 -23.68 -53.15 47.25
CA ASP A 661 -24.01 -54.38 46.52
C ASP A 661 -24.15 -54.13 45.03
N ILE A 662 -23.75 -55.10 44.22
CA ILE A 662 -23.73 -55.00 42.76
C ILE A 662 -24.40 -56.21 42.12
N ILE A 663 -25.17 -55.96 41.10
CA ILE A 663 -25.58 -56.96 40.11
C ILE A 663 -24.94 -56.59 38.80
N ASP A 664 -23.94 -57.33 38.38
CA ASP A 664 -23.33 -57.11 37.07
C ASP A 664 -24.20 -57.71 35.95
N ALA A 665 -23.86 -57.39 34.70
CA ALA A 665 -24.67 -57.86 33.56
C ALA A 665 -24.66 -59.39 33.38
N GLY A 666 -23.62 -60.06 33.84
CA GLY A 666 -23.42 -61.50 33.59
C GLY A 666 -22.95 -61.81 32.17
N VAL A 667 -22.91 -63.07 31.82
CA VAL A 667 -22.60 -63.54 30.48
C VAL A 667 -23.85 -63.53 29.61
N THR A 668 -23.88 -62.78 28.55
CA THR A 668 -25.05 -62.58 27.66
C THR A 668 -25.10 -63.60 26.57
N ILE A 669 -26.19 -64.32 26.46
CA ILE A 669 -26.47 -65.32 25.39
C ILE A 669 -27.85 -64.99 24.82
N GLY A 670 -27.97 -64.67 23.54
CA GLY A 670 -29.26 -64.47 22.85
C GLY A 670 -29.65 -62.98 22.61
N LYS A 671 -30.94 -62.66 22.86
CA LYS A 671 -31.50 -61.31 22.54
C LYS A 671 -31.68 -60.46 23.80
N PRO A 672 -30.76 -59.58 24.13
CA PRO A 672 -30.75 -58.85 25.42
C PRO A 672 -31.98 -57.98 25.67
N SER A 673 -32.53 -57.33 24.64
CA SER A 673 -33.64 -56.38 24.80
C SER A 673 -34.95 -57.05 25.19
N GLU A 674 -35.19 -58.26 24.70
CA GLU A 674 -36.42 -59.00 25.01
C GLU A 674 -36.39 -59.46 26.48
N VAL A 675 -35.21 -59.78 27.01
CA VAL A 675 -34.98 -60.25 28.37
C VAL A 675 -35.12 -59.11 29.38
N LEU A 676 -34.65 -57.87 29.04
CA LEU A 676 -34.80 -56.72 29.92
C LEU A 676 -36.23 -56.21 30.10
N ASN A 677 -37.12 -56.51 29.15
CA ASN A 677 -38.52 -56.13 29.23
C ASN A 677 -39.43 -57.24 29.85
N SER A 678 -38.85 -58.07 30.70
CA SER A 678 -39.57 -59.14 31.39
C SER A 678 -40.05 -58.68 32.76
N ASP A 679 -41.13 -59.32 33.27
CA ASP A 679 -41.68 -59.11 34.63
C ASP A 679 -40.61 -59.40 35.70
N ARG A 680 -39.60 -60.19 35.36
CA ARG A 680 -38.47 -60.49 36.23
C ARG A 680 -37.60 -59.27 36.53
N PHE A 681 -37.46 -58.32 35.59
CA PHE A 681 -36.75 -57.07 35.87
C PHE A 681 -37.51 -56.17 36.85
N GLU A 682 -38.84 -56.13 36.73
CA GLU A 682 -39.68 -55.46 37.71
C GLU A 682 -39.60 -56.12 39.09
N GLU A 683 -39.62 -57.46 39.19
CA GLU A 683 -39.41 -58.19 40.40
C GLU A 683 -38.09 -57.83 41.08
N LEU A 684 -37.02 -57.76 40.29
CA LEU A 684 -35.68 -57.35 40.80
C LEU A 684 -35.64 -55.93 41.36
N LEU A 685 -36.24 -54.99 40.64
CA LEU A 685 -36.32 -53.60 41.08
C LEU A 685 -37.19 -53.46 42.35
N ASN A 686 -38.29 -54.22 42.44
CA ASN A 686 -39.13 -54.26 43.63
C ASN A 686 -38.40 -54.89 44.82
N TYR A 687 -37.61 -55.95 44.59
CA TYR A 687 -36.71 -56.48 45.59
C TYR A 687 -35.66 -55.41 46.04
N GLY A 688 -35.07 -54.66 45.04
CA GLY A 688 -34.15 -53.61 45.33
C GLY A 688 -34.78 -52.48 46.16
N LYS A 689 -35.94 -51.97 45.73
CA LYS A 689 -36.70 -50.95 46.48
C LYS A 689 -37.08 -51.42 47.91
N THR A 690 -37.25 -52.72 48.13
CA THR A 690 -37.62 -53.27 49.47
C THR A 690 -36.45 -53.34 50.43
N ASN A 691 -35.26 -53.67 49.90
CA ASN A 691 -34.09 -54.02 50.75
C ASN A 691 -33.00 -52.93 50.80
N TYR A 692 -33.04 -51.95 49.84
CA TYR A 692 -32.04 -50.89 49.67
C TYR A 692 -32.65 -49.51 49.77
N ASP A 693 -31.84 -48.51 50.18
CA ASP A 693 -32.24 -47.11 50.24
C ASP A 693 -32.17 -46.52 48.82
N TYR A 694 -31.14 -46.92 48.03
CA TYR A 694 -30.94 -46.47 46.66
C TYR A 694 -30.63 -47.63 45.72
N VAL A 695 -31.33 -47.71 44.61
CA VAL A 695 -31.05 -48.61 43.49
C VAL A 695 -30.53 -47.77 42.32
N ILE A 696 -29.28 -47.96 41.97
CA ILE A 696 -28.65 -47.24 40.86
C ILE A 696 -28.57 -48.18 39.65
N VAL A 697 -29.18 -47.81 38.55
CA VAL A 697 -29.25 -48.64 37.36
C VAL A 697 -28.45 -47.96 36.23
N GLU A 698 -27.32 -48.59 35.80
CA GLU A 698 -26.56 -48.15 34.66
C GLU A 698 -27.17 -48.75 33.38
N THR A 699 -27.70 -47.86 32.52
CA THR A 699 -28.30 -48.26 31.24
C THR A 699 -27.40 -48.01 30.05
N PRO A 700 -27.64 -48.65 28.88
CA PRO A 700 -26.96 -48.33 27.63
C PRO A 700 -27.09 -46.86 27.24
N ALA A 701 -26.28 -46.41 26.27
CA ALA A 701 -26.45 -45.08 25.67
C ALA A 701 -27.73 -45.10 24.78
N VAL A 702 -28.55 -44.05 24.92
CA VAL A 702 -29.87 -43.98 24.24
C VAL A 702 -29.77 -43.93 22.70
N ASN A 703 -28.64 -43.53 22.15
CA ASN A 703 -28.43 -43.53 20.68
C ASN A 703 -27.84 -44.88 20.18
N ALA A 704 -27.45 -45.75 21.07
CA ALA A 704 -26.92 -47.06 20.74
C ALA A 704 -28.01 -48.14 20.79
N ASP A 705 -28.90 -48.08 21.84
CA ASP A 705 -29.86 -49.10 22.15
C ASP A 705 -31.20 -48.53 22.65
N SER A 706 -32.31 -49.17 22.34
CA SER A 706 -33.64 -48.80 22.83
C SER A 706 -33.94 -49.23 24.26
N ASP A 707 -33.07 -50.07 24.85
CA ASP A 707 -33.27 -50.71 26.15
C ASP A 707 -33.47 -49.68 27.28
N THR A 708 -32.74 -48.56 27.24
CA THR A 708 -32.93 -47.45 28.20
C THR A 708 -34.33 -46.86 28.17
N LEU A 709 -34.94 -46.73 26.99
CA LEU A 709 -36.30 -46.17 26.82
C LEU A 709 -37.37 -47.16 27.29
N MET A 710 -37.13 -48.46 27.15
CA MET A 710 -38.02 -49.50 27.63
C MET A 710 -38.10 -49.51 29.18
N LEU A 711 -36.96 -49.33 29.81
CA LEU A 711 -36.82 -49.31 31.24
C LEU A 711 -37.18 -47.95 31.90
N ALA A 712 -37.45 -46.92 31.11
CA ALA A 712 -37.56 -45.56 31.61
C ALA A 712 -38.67 -45.36 32.67
N HIS A 713 -39.77 -46.13 32.60
CA HIS A 713 -40.92 -46.01 33.50
C HIS A 713 -40.63 -46.51 34.95
N TYR A 714 -39.52 -47.20 35.14
CA TYR A 714 -39.11 -47.67 36.47
C TYR A 714 -38.26 -46.67 37.24
N ALA A 715 -37.80 -45.57 36.58
CA ALA A 715 -36.89 -44.62 37.17
C ALA A 715 -37.63 -43.51 37.93
N ASP A 716 -37.20 -43.24 39.16
CA ASP A 716 -37.65 -42.06 39.92
C ASP A 716 -36.86 -40.81 39.47
N LEU A 717 -35.62 -41.01 39.00
CA LEU A 717 -34.72 -39.96 38.53
C LEU A 717 -33.80 -40.48 37.42
N PHE A 718 -33.68 -39.69 36.31
CA PHE A 718 -32.66 -39.92 35.30
C PHE A 718 -31.50 -38.95 35.42
N LEU A 719 -30.28 -39.49 35.50
CA LEU A 719 -29.01 -38.75 35.31
C LEU A 719 -28.54 -38.92 33.87
N TYR A 720 -28.77 -37.93 33.10
CA TYR A 720 -28.31 -37.90 31.70
C TYR A 720 -26.90 -37.36 31.62
N THR A 721 -25.93 -38.24 31.41
CA THR A 721 -24.50 -37.90 31.43
C THR A 721 -24.06 -37.37 30.10
N ILE A 722 -23.48 -36.18 30.09
CA ILE A 722 -22.87 -35.52 28.91
C ILE A 722 -21.38 -35.30 29.21
N ARG A 723 -20.51 -35.86 28.37
CA ARG A 723 -19.05 -35.72 28.57
C ARG A 723 -18.53 -34.50 27.82
N ALA A 724 -17.93 -33.57 28.55
CA ALA A 724 -17.26 -32.40 28.00
C ALA A 724 -16.08 -32.78 27.09
N ASN A 725 -15.87 -32.03 26.03
CA ASN A 725 -14.88 -32.25 24.96
C ASN A 725 -15.02 -33.59 24.21
N TYR A 726 -16.15 -34.25 24.32
CA TYR A 726 -16.40 -35.56 23.72
C TYR A 726 -17.65 -35.53 22.83
N LEU A 727 -18.82 -35.19 23.38
CA LEU A 727 -20.07 -35.08 22.64
C LEU A 727 -20.04 -33.87 21.68
N THR A 728 -20.55 -34.07 20.49
CA THR A 728 -20.71 -32.99 19.50
C THR A 728 -22.06 -32.28 19.71
N GLU A 729 -22.10 -30.99 19.42
CA GLU A 729 -23.30 -30.15 19.55
C GLU A 729 -24.51 -30.72 18.78
N ARG A 730 -24.26 -31.29 17.59
CA ARG A 730 -25.29 -31.93 16.78
C ARG A 730 -26.07 -33.04 17.52
N LEU A 731 -25.38 -33.77 18.41
CA LEU A 731 -25.97 -34.87 19.17
C LEU A 731 -26.80 -34.41 20.37
N LEU A 732 -26.81 -33.10 20.71
CA LEU A 732 -27.74 -32.55 21.70
C LEU A 732 -29.22 -32.63 21.29
N SER A 733 -29.48 -32.81 20.01
CA SER A 733 -30.87 -33.09 19.55
C SER A 733 -31.49 -34.31 20.20
N VAL A 734 -30.67 -35.30 20.62
CA VAL A 734 -31.13 -36.53 21.29
C VAL A 734 -31.66 -36.23 22.69
N PRO A 735 -30.85 -35.69 23.64
CA PRO A 735 -31.36 -35.36 24.99
C PRO A 735 -32.45 -34.28 24.93
N LYS A 736 -32.39 -33.34 23.96
CA LYS A 736 -33.46 -32.36 23.75
C LYS A 736 -34.79 -33.05 23.49
N MET A 737 -34.84 -33.93 22.47
CA MET A 737 -36.06 -34.67 22.10
C MET A 737 -36.59 -35.53 23.28
N LEU A 738 -35.69 -36.19 24.02
CA LEU A 738 -36.08 -37.02 25.14
C LEU A 738 -36.68 -36.21 26.29
N HIS A 739 -36.10 -35.04 26.58
CA HIS A 739 -36.61 -34.12 27.58
C HIS A 739 -37.96 -33.48 27.16
N GLU A 740 -38.07 -32.93 25.98
CA GLU A 740 -39.30 -32.28 25.45
C GLU A 740 -40.49 -33.26 25.36
N LYS A 741 -40.21 -34.52 25.00
CA LYS A 741 -41.25 -35.55 24.88
C LYS A 741 -41.47 -36.30 26.20
N ASN A 742 -40.83 -35.88 27.30
CA ASN A 742 -40.89 -36.54 28.61
C ASN A 742 -40.69 -38.06 28.56
N ARG A 743 -39.72 -38.49 27.71
CA ARG A 743 -39.42 -39.93 27.52
C ARG A 743 -38.56 -40.51 28.64
N LEU A 744 -37.85 -39.66 29.35
CA LEU A 744 -37.07 -40.02 30.54
C LEU A 744 -37.61 -39.21 31.72
N PRO A 745 -38.32 -39.85 32.67
CA PRO A 745 -38.90 -39.16 33.83
C PRO A 745 -37.84 -38.45 34.69
N ASN A 746 -38.14 -37.24 35.15
CA ASN A 746 -37.24 -36.43 35.98
C ASN A 746 -35.81 -36.36 35.46
N MET A 747 -35.67 -36.17 34.14
CA MET A 747 -34.35 -36.12 33.48
C MET A 747 -33.54 -34.89 33.92
N ASN A 748 -32.38 -35.10 34.44
CA ASN A 748 -31.39 -34.06 34.81
C ASN A 748 -30.08 -34.28 34.07
N ILE A 749 -29.45 -33.20 33.70
CA ILE A 749 -28.15 -33.24 33.04
C ILE A 749 -27.03 -33.35 34.08
N LEU A 750 -26.11 -34.27 33.83
CA LEU A 750 -24.86 -34.39 34.60
C LEU A 750 -23.69 -34.18 33.62
N MET A 751 -22.98 -33.10 33.81
CA MET A 751 -21.78 -32.82 33.02
C MET A 751 -20.58 -33.63 33.57
N ASN A 752 -19.91 -34.37 32.69
CA ASN A 752 -18.75 -35.19 33.09
C ASN A 752 -17.47 -34.71 32.38
N ALA A 753 -16.34 -34.87 33.05
CA ALA A 753 -14.99 -34.60 32.58
C ALA A 753 -14.76 -33.13 32.12
N ILE A 754 -15.29 -32.19 32.87
CA ILE A 754 -15.11 -30.76 32.65
C ILE A 754 -13.64 -30.38 32.94
N ASP A 755 -13.01 -29.68 32.00
CA ASP A 755 -11.66 -29.16 32.16
C ASP A 755 -11.70 -27.69 32.58
N TYR A 756 -11.81 -27.44 33.89
CA TYR A 756 -11.87 -26.08 34.45
C TYR A 756 -10.66 -25.21 34.12
N ASN A 757 -9.47 -25.80 33.90
CA ASN A 757 -8.27 -25.07 33.56
C ASN A 757 -8.39 -24.43 32.13
N LYS A 758 -9.08 -25.11 31.22
CA LYS A 758 -9.34 -24.58 29.86
C LYS A 758 -10.43 -23.54 29.85
N LEU A 759 -11.37 -23.59 30.81
CA LEU A 759 -12.51 -22.66 30.89
C LEU A 759 -12.18 -21.39 31.68
N GLY A 760 -10.98 -21.28 32.26
CA GLY A 760 -10.57 -20.10 33.03
C GLY A 760 -11.31 -19.93 34.36
N TYR A 761 -12.03 -20.93 34.82
CA TYR A 761 -12.59 -21.00 36.17
C TYR A 761 -11.48 -21.47 37.10
N ASP A 762 -10.73 -20.51 37.65
CA ASP A 762 -9.73 -20.78 38.70
C ASP A 762 -10.47 -20.91 40.05
N ASN A 763 -10.91 -22.11 40.33
CA ASN A 763 -11.49 -22.47 41.64
C ASN A 763 -10.38 -22.88 42.60
N THR A 764 -9.39 -22.01 42.80
CA THR A 764 -8.43 -22.26 43.87
C THR A 764 -7.80 -21.01 44.45
N ASN A 765 -7.98 -20.81 45.71
CA ASN A 765 -7.13 -20.05 46.63
C ASN A 765 -5.66 -20.58 46.71
N VAL A 766 -5.16 -21.32 45.71
CA VAL A 766 -3.83 -21.93 45.71
C VAL A 766 -3.12 -21.59 44.42
N LYS A 767 -2.67 -20.36 44.25
CA LYS A 767 -1.48 -19.90 43.48
C LYS A 767 -1.46 -18.39 43.29
N LYS A 768 -1.72 -17.61 44.30
CA LYS A 768 -1.35 -16.17 44.35
C LYS A 768 0.18 -15.94 44.48
N SER A 769 1.01 -16.96 44.29
CA SER A 769 2.45 -16.88 44.60
C SER A 769 3.35 -16.61 43.37
N LEU A 770 2.91 -16.80 42.12
CA LEU A 770 3.78 -16.61 40.97
C LEU A 770 3.76 -15.18 40.38
N TRP A 771 2.65 -14.45 40.50
CA TRP A 771 2.56 -13.05 40.02
C TRP A 771 3.27 -12.06 40.95
N LYS A 772 3.45 -12.39 42.25
CA LYS A 772 4.23 -11.54 43.16
C LYS A 772 5.75 -11.68 43.02
N ARG A 773 6.25 -12.66 42.25
CA ARG A 773 7.70 -12.85 41.99
C ARG A 773 8.20 -12.22 40.69
N ILE A 774 7.32 -11.77 39.80
CA ILE A 774 7.69 -11.17 38.51
C ILE A 774 7.66 -9.62 38.58
N PHE A 775 7.01 -9.05 39.61
CA PHE A 775 6.96 -7.59 39.84
C PHE A 775 7.57 -7.21 41.20
N ARG A 776 8.69 -7.83 41.54
CA ARG A 776 9.64 -7.32 42.53
C ARG A 776 11.02 -7.25 41.92
#